data_741367322ba3f8f970954c192650d62e
#
_entry.id   741367322ba3f8f970954c192650d62e
#
_cell.length_a   1.000
_cell.length_b   1.000
_cell.length_c   1.000
_cell.angle_alpha   90.00
_cell.angle_beta   90.00
_cell.angle_gamma   90.00
#
_symmetry.space_group_name_H-M   'P 1'
#
loop_
_entity.id
_entity.type
_entity.pdbx_description
1 polymer ?
#
loop_
_entity_poly.entity_id
_entity_poly.type
_entity_poly.pdbx_seq_one_letter_code
_entity_poly.pdbx_strand_id
1 'polypeptide(L)'
;MSDFETRARHAAEAVRRQVAELPTHHDEGLRRAQRPPARGALRLAVAASILIGAVAIGVPVVRGGLATGGDSAASGGGVTSGGEGAASSGDGAAFALTGPLRPFPTCDSVLQYFKDQAPEDLIARVGGGMVATSEDRASASGAGDESAASSPEHSETNIQEAGVDEPDVVKTDGNRIVAVAQGRVHLISSERGELSRQKTLPGTSARNVFLSGNRLLVFSDQGAESGEPESPWFGTQAVLSMYDISSLSDPELIATLTVDGSVLDARLVGTQVRVVTVASPDVDAPAPDFTRDGRLSKKSENDLRAAVANTTIDDWIPSYVLTDGSGAEVDEGHLVDCADLARPEKFSGLDTVALSAFDTSDLESRQTVGVVAGGQQIYATSTSTYVSTTEWTRDGSPATTSVHKFITATSGASTYRGSGDVPGMLLNQYALSEYGGVLRVASTVSQRRGWVNTREVTEGLVTTLREQDGALHRLGQIGGLGRKDNESIRAVRFIEDRGYVVTFRQTDPLYVLDLRDAATPKILGELKIPGYSGYLHPIGENRLLGVGQSGPESDPGAPTGVQFSVFDVSDPTSPRRIGTQTYGAGAAGAEFDPKAFLYWQPRDLIVAPTSLYGDDRGRGSFNGVVLLRASKNGLKELGKVRVAAGDGGANRSFIIGDAVYLLSDQALQTADLDTLRPIDTLIL
;
A
#
# COMPACT_ATOMS: atom_id res chain seq x y z
N MET A 1 -7.72 29.38 -34.15
CA MET A 1 -7.23 29.20 -32.77
C MET A 1 -8.43 28.83 -31.95
N SER A 2 -8.42 27.65 -31.34
CA SER A 2 -9.55 27.16 -30.55
C SER A 2 -9.59 27.84 -29.18
N ASP A 3 -10.79 27.97 -28.61
CA ASP A 3 -11.00 28.52 -27.25
C ASP A 3 -10.09 27.83 -26.18
N PHE A 4 -9.72 26.57 -26.44
CA PHE A 4 -8.79 25.79 -25.61
C PHE A 4 -7.35 26.34 -25.64
N GLU A 5 -6.82 26.73 -26.82
CA GLU A 5 -5.47 27.29 -26.92
C GLU A 5 -5.36 28.66 -26.24
N THR A 6 -6.45 29.42 -26.26
CA THR A 6 -6.53 30.72 -25.60
C THR A 6 -6.54 30.53 -24.08
N ARG A 7 -7.29 29.57 -23.54
CA ARG A 7 -7.33 29.25 -22.12
C ARG A 7 -6.00 28.66 -21.61
N ALA A 8 -5.37 27.78 -22.38
CA ALA A 8 -4.06 27.24 -22.03
C ALA A 8 -2.97 28.34 -21.97
N ARG A 9 -3.03 29.30 -22.87
CA ARG A 9 -2.10 30.44 -22.88
C ARG A 9 -2.33 31.36 -21.65
N HIS A 10 -3.57 31.65 -21.31
CA HIS A 10 -3.91 32.44 -20.11
C HIS A 10 -3.51 31.73 -18.82
N ALA A 11 -3.68 30.41 -18.72
CA ALA A 11 -3.21 29.63 -17.57
C ALA A 11 -1.67 29.68 -17.42
N ALA A 12 -0.94 29.51 -18.52
CA ALA A 12 0.51 29.61 -18.53
C ALA A 12 1.03 31.01 -18.17
N GLU A 13 0.33 32.05 -18.58
CA GLU A 13 0.67 33.44 -18.19
C GLU A 13 0.35 33.76 -16.72
N ALA A 14 -0.72 33.16 -16.18
CA ALA A 14 -1.06 33.29 -14.76
C ALA A 14 0.01 32.62 -13.86
N VAL A 15 0.47 31.42 -14.22
CA VAL A 15 1.56 30.73 -13.53
C VAL A 15 2.86 31.51 -13.60
N ARG A 16 3.22 32.07 -14.77
CA ARG A 16 4.43 32.91 -14.91
C ARG A 16 4.37 34.19 -14.07
N ARG A 17 3.21 34.82 -13.91
CA ARG A 17 3.01 35.96 -13.03
C ARG A 17 3.18 35.57 -11.55
N GLN A 18 2.61 34.47 -11.14
CA GLN A 18 2.72 33.99 -9.77
C GLN A 18 4.16 33.62 -9.38
N VAL A 19 4.93 33.05 -10.31
CA VAL A 19 6.37 32.76 -10.12
C VAL A 19 7.21 34.07 -10.07
N ALA A 20 6.82 35.09 -10.80
CA ALA A 20 7.52 36.40 -10.79
C ALA A 20 7.24 37.24 -9.54
N GLU A 21 6.17 36.95 -8.80
CA GLU A 21 5.78 37.66 -7.56
C GLU A 21 6.33 37.01 -6.28
N LEU A 22 7.06 35.85 -6.38
CA LEU A 22 7.73 35.27 -5.23
C LEU A 22 8.92 36.12 -4.79
N PRO A 23 9.02 36.51 -3.51
CA PRO A 23 10.10 37.38 -3.04
C PRO A 23 11.44 36.65 -3.20
N THR A 24 12.33 37.25 -4.00
CA THR A 24 13.69 36.77 -4.23
C THR A 24 14.58 37.10 -3.04
N HIS A 25 14.58 36.24 -2.02
CA HIS A 25 15.57 36.30 -0.93
C HIS A 25 16.89 35.57 -1.26
N HIS A 26 17.32 35.59 -2.53
CA HIS A 26 18.54 34.90 -2.96
C HIS A 26 19.82 35.73 -2.99
N ASP A 27 19.77 37.05 -2.76
CA ASP A 27 20.95 37.90 -2.98
C ASP A 27 21.90 38.03 -1.78
N GLU A 28 21.52 37.66 -0.57
CA GLU A 28 22.43 37.70 0.59
C GLU A 28 23.25 36.39 0.78
N GLY A 29 22.78 35.24 0.31
CA GLY A 29 23.51 34.00 0.37
C GLY A 29 24.72 33.93 -0.58
N LEU A 30 24.62 34.53 -1.76
CA LEU A 30 25.65 34.47 -2.80
C LEU A 30 26.87 35.39 -2.52
N ARG A 31 26.74 36.42 -1.71
CA ARG A 31 27.85 37.32 -1.36
C ARG A 31 28.77 36.75 -0.26
N ARG A 32 28.36 35.71 0.47
CA ARG A 32 29.21 35.01 1.45
C ARG A 32 30.03 33.87 0.85
N ALA A 33 29.69 33.37 -0.34
CA ALA A 33 30.36 32.26 -1.01
C ALA A 33 31.58 32.64 -1.85
N GLN A 34 32.00 33.93 -1.89
CA GLN A 34 33.11 34.39 -2.74
C GLN A 34 34.44 34.55 -1.99
N ARG A 35 34.69 33.79 -0.93
CA ARG A 35 36.05 33.67 -0.39
C ARG A 35 36.56 32.23 -0.69
N PRO A 36 37.73 32.08 -1.36
CA PRO A 36 38.25 30.78 -1.69
C PRO A 36 38.71 30.05 -0.44
N PRO A 37 38.22 28.83 -0.17
CA PRO A 37 38.78 27.95 0.86
C PRO A 37 40.01 27.21 0.32
N ALA A 38 40.97 27.03 1.19
CA ALA A 38 42.10 26.15 0.97
C ALA A 38 41.62 24.72 0.73
N ARG A 39 42.31 24.05 -0.16
CA ARG A 39 42.15 22.69 -0.67
C ARG A 39 41.49 21.70 0.29
N GLY A 40 40.23 21.34 -0.02
CA GLY A 40 39.48 20.26 0.59
C GLY A 40 38.21 20.03 -0.26
N ALA A 41 37.90 18.79 -0.56
CA ALA A 41 36.92 18.29 -1.53
C ALA A 41 35.59 19.05 -1.64
N LEU A 42 35.22 19.40 -2.87
CA LEU A 42 33.95 20.02 -3.24
C LEU A 42 32.87 18.94 -3.34
N ARG A 43 31.93 18.92 -2.41
CA ARG A 43 30.71 18.10 -2.49
C ARG A 43 29.55 19.00 -2.95
N LEU A 44 28.92 18.63 -4.06
CA LEU A 44 27.74 19.32 -4.62
C LEU A 44 26.48 18.77 -3.96
N ALA A 45 25.79 19.60 -3.19
CA ALA A 45 24.44 19.32 -2.70
C ALA A 45 23.42 19.66 -3.79
N VAL A 46 22.64 18.70 -4.26
CA VAL A 46 21.43 18.91 -5.07
C VAL A 46 20.24 18.79 -4.14
N ALA A 47 19.63 19.92 -3.81
CA ALA A 47 18.37 19.95 -3.08
C ALA A 47 17.23 19.50 -4.01
N ALA A 48 16.60 18.38 -3.74
CA ALA A 48 15.39 17.93 -4.39
C ALA A 48 14.18 18.66 -3.79
N SER A 49 13.60 19.59 -4.55
CA SER A 49 12.31 20.21 -4.24
C SER A 49 11.19 19.29 -4.69
N ILE A 50 10.35 18.85 -3.77
CA ILE A 50 9.13 18.10 -4.06
C ILE A 50 8.15 19.06 -4.75
N LEU A 51 7.88 18.80 -6.02
CA LEU A 51 6.80 19.44 -6.79
C LEU A 51 5.78 18.36 -7.16
N ILE A 52 4.60 18.49 -6.59
CA ILE A 52 3.42 17.72 -6.98
C ILE A 52 3.09 18.08 -8.43
N GLY A 53 3.37 17.18 -9.36
CA GLY A 53 3.06 17.34 -10.78
C GLY A 53 1.93 16.43 -11.20
N ALA A 54 0.75 17.01 -11.43
CA ALA A 54 -0.32 16.32 -12.16
C ALA A 54 0.15 16.02 -13.58
N VAL A 55 0.29 14.76 -13.94
CA VAL A 55 0.63 14.33 -15.31
C VAL A 55 -0.64 14.35 -16.15
N ALA A 56 -0.80 15.39 -16.96
CA ALA A 56 -1.73 15.39 -18.08
C ALA A 56 -1.07 14.71 -19.28
N ILE A 57 -1.51 13.51 -19.62
CA ILE A 57 -1.06 12.81 -20.82
C ILE A 57 -1.81 13.41 -22.01
N GLY A 58 -1.10 14.24 -22.79
CA GLY A 58 -1.57 14.73 -24.07
C GLY A 58 -1.37 13.68 -25.16
N VAL A 59 -2.45 13.24 -25.80
CA VAL A 59 -2.43 12.40 -27.01
C VAL A 59 -2.43 13.32 -28.23
N PRO A 60 -1.49 13.20 -29.17
CA PRO A 60 -1.58 13.92 -30.44
C PRO A 60 -2.57 13.23 -31.40
N VAL A 61 -3.62 13.93 -31.75
CA VAL A 61 -4.52 13.55 -32.84
C VAL A 61 -3.86 13.92 -34.19
N VAL A 62 -3.46 12.93 -34.97
CA VAL A 62 -3.08 13.13 -36.36
C VAL A 62 -4.31 12.89 -37.21
N ARG A 63 -4.78 13.96 -37.87
CA ARG A 63 -5.75 13.91 -38.96
C ARG A 63 -4.99 13.64 -40.27
N GLY A 64 -5.26 12.52 -40.90
CA GLY A 64 -4.80 12.23 -42.28
C GLY A 64 -5.97 11.77 -43.14
N GLY A 65 -6.14 12.44 -44.28
CA GLY A 65 -7.31 12.46 -45.11
C GLY A 65 -7.53 11.24 -45.99
N LEU A 66 -8.71 11.24 -46.53
CA LEU A 66 -9.30 10.35 -47.54
C LEU A 66 -8.48 10.23 -48.83
N ALA A 67 -8.40 9.00 -49.32
CA ALA A 67 -8.35 8.74 -50.79
C ALA A 67 -9.02 7.40 -51.10
N THR A 68 -9.88 7.49 -52.07
CA THR A 68 -10.79 6.50 -52.62
C THR A 68 -10.09 5.54 -53.58
N GLY A 69 -10.65 4.34 -53.73
CA GLY A 69 -10.62 3.63 -55.02
C GLY A 69 -10.24 2.16 -54.98
N GLY A 70 -11.15 1.32 -55.38
CA GLY A 70 -10.97 0.34 -56.43
C GLY A 70 -11.22 -1.14 -56.09
N ASP A 71 -12.34 -1.57 -56.56
CA ASP A 71 -12.84 -2.93 -56.81
C ASP A 71 -11.87 -4.04 -57.21
N SER A 72 -12.20 -5.27 -56.82
CA SER A 72 -12.49 -6.45 -57.68
C SER A 72 -12.38 -7.74 -56.86
N ALA A 73 -13.42 -8.40 -56.54
CA ALA A 73 -14.16 -9.49 -57.21
C ALA A 73 -13.43 -10.84 -57.31
N ALA A 74 -14.05 -11.78 -56.70
CA ALA A 74 -14.56 -13.06 -57.12
C ALA A 74 -13.76 -14.36 -56.92
N SER A 75 -14.48 -15.25 -56.36
CA SER A 75 -14.77 -16.66 -56.56
C SER A 75 -13.97 -17.60 -55.66
N GLY A 76 -14.52 -18.50 -54.94
CA GLY A 76 -15.64 -19.39 -55.13
C GLY A 76 -15.19 -20.79 -54.78
N GLY A 77 -15.89 -21.53 -53.94
CA GLY A 77 -15.64 -22.94 -53.77
C GLY A 77 -15.98 -23.42 -52.35
N GLY A 78 -17.18 -23.87 -52.17
CA GLY A 78 -17.63 -24.54 -50.94
C GLY A 78 -17.19 -26.01 -50.91
N VAL A 79 -17.35 -26.63 -49.75
CA VAL A 79 -18.01 -27.92 -49.51
C VAL A 79 -17.84 -28.28 -48.02
N THR A 80 -18.95 -28.36 -47.34
CA THR A 80 -19.51 -29.25 -46.31
C THR A 80 -18.63 -30.02 -45.35
N SER A 81 -19.10 -29.94 -44.12
CA SER A 81 -19.49 -30.96 -43.13
C SER A 81 -18.60 -31.20 -41.93
N GLY A 82 -19.22 -30.96 -40.80
CA GLY A 82 -19.30 -31.88 -39.68
C GLY A 82 -18.10 -31.99 -38.75
N GLY A 83 -18.35 -31.66 -37.49
CA GLY A 83 -17.55 -32.27 -36.43
C GLY A 83 -17.26 -31.34 -35.27
N GLU A 84 -18.06 -31.49 -34.24
CA GLU A 84 -17.81 -31.45 -32.83
C GLU A 84 -16.73 -30.52 -32.26
N GLY A 85 -17.21 -29.73 -31.27
CA GLY A 85 -16.43 -28.78 -30.50
C GLY A 85 -15.25 -29.41 -29.75
N ALA A 86 -14.10 -28.86 -29.99
CA ALA A 86 -12.99 -28.89 -29.06
C ALA A 86 -12.72 -27.49 -28.62
N ALA A 87 -12.95 -27.23 -27.34
CA ALA A 87 -12.47 -26.02 -26.68
C ALA A 87 -10.95 -26.00 -26.83
N SER A 88 -10.44 -25.05 -27.60
CA SER A 88 -9.01 -24.79 -27.66
C SER A 88 -8.58 -24.25 -26.30
N SER A 89 -7.98 -25.11 -25.48
CA SER A 89 -7.08 -24.73 -24.41
C SER A 89 -5.97 -23.88 -25.04
N GLY A 90 -6.03 -22.57 -24.81
CA GLY A 90 -4.92 -21.70 -25.13
C GLY A 90 -3.68 -22.22 -24.40
N ASP A 91 -2.61 -22.41 -25.12
CA ASP A 91 -1.27 -22.65 -24.59
C ASP A 91 -0.89 -21.48 -23.68
N GLY A 92 -1.29 -21.58 -22.40
CA GLY A 92 -0.71 -20.80 -21.33
C GLY A 92 0.72 -21.29 -21.19
N ALA A 93 1.69 -20.40 -21.42
CA ALA A 93 3.08 -20.67 -21.10
C ALA A 93 3.12 -21.29 -19.70
N ALA A 94 3.62 -22.51 -19.60
CA ALA A 94 3.78 -23.19 -18.32
C ALA A 94 4.82 -22.42 -17.52
N PHE A 95 4.36 -21.56 -16.58
CA PHE A 95 5.25 -20.91 -15.64
C PHE A 95 5.87 -22.01 -14.77
N ALA A 96 7.20 -22.09 -14.81
CA ALA A 96 7.92 -23.00 -13.94
C ALA A 96 7.63 -22.59 -12.48
N LEU A 97 7.11 -23.51 -11.69
CA LEU A 97 6.94 -23.34 -10.26
C LEU A 97 8.35 -23.11 -9.68
N THR A 98 8.58 -21.97 -9.02
CA THR A 98 9.81 -21.76 -8.27
C THR A 98 9.81 -22.71 -7.09
N GLY A 99 10.98 -23.26 -6.79
CA GLY A 99 11.15 -24.18 -5.67
C GLY A 99 11.02 -23.47 -4.31
N PRO A 100 11.11 -24.22 -3.21
CA PRO A 100 11.07 -23.68 -1.86
C PRO A 100 12.22 -22.68 -1.62
N LEU A 101 12.05 -21.81 -0.61
CA LEU A 101 13.16 -21.00 -0.15
C LEU A 101 14.37 -21.89 0.18
N ARG A 102 15.54 -21.45 -0.19
CA ARG A 102 16.80 -22.12 0.09
C ARG A 102 17.47 -21.46 1.29
N PRO A 103 17.62 -22.15 2.42
CA PRO A 103 18.33 -21.60 3.57
C PRO A 103 19.82 -21.45 3.24
N PHE A 104 20.48 -20.55 3.92
CA PHE A 104 21.92 -20.40 3.87
C PHE A 104 22.57 -21.27 4.97
N PRO A 105 23.54 -22.13 4.63
CA PRO A 105 24.16 -23.01 5.62
C PRO A 105 25.11 -22.27 6.57
N THR A 106 25.67 -21.13 6.16
CA THR A 106 26.63 -20.33 6.94
C THR A 106 26.58 -18.86 6.54
N CYS A 107 27.08 -17.95 7.39
CA CYS A 107 27.25 -16.54 7.04
C CYS A 107 28.16 -16.31 5.84
N ASP A 108 29.21 -17.14 5.67
CA ASP A 108 30.05 -17.08 4.48
C ASP A 108 29.27 -17.34 3.19
N SER A 109 28.30 -18.25 3.23
CA SER A 109 27.44 -18.54 2.07
C SER A 109 26.46 -17.40 1.78
N VAL A 110 26.00 -16.66 2.80
CA VAL A 110 25.22 -15.43 2.64
C VAL A 110 26.07 -14.36 1.96
N LEU A 111 27.24 -14.08 2.51
CA LEU A 111 28.17 -13.07 1.98
C LEU A 111 28.57 -13.38 0.52
N GLN A 112 28.89 -14.65 0.23
CA GLN A 112 29.24 -15.05 -1.13
C GLN A 112 28.10 -14.83 -2.11
N TYR A 113 26.85 -15.18 -1.70
CA TYR A 113 25.66 -14.95 -2.53
C TYR A 113 25.49 -13.46 -2.88
N PHE A 114 25.62 -12.57 -1.90
CA PHE A 114 25.52 -11.13 -2.17
C PHE A 114 26.65 -10.65 -3.08
N LYS A 115 27.88 -11.06 -2.84
CA LYS A 115 29.04 -10.70 -3.69
C LYS A 115 28.88 -11.17 -5.14
N ASP A 116 28.19 -12.29 -5.36
CA ASP A 116 27.93 -12.82 -6.70
C ASP A 116 26.80 -12.07 -7.41
N GLN A 117 25.76 -11.66 -6.69
CA GLN A 117 24.55 -11.07 -7.29
C GLN A 117 24.56 -9.53 -7.35
N ALA A 118 25.12 -8.89 -6.32
CA ALA A 118 25.00 -7.45 -6.13
C ALA A 118 25.65 -6.59 -7.22
N PRO A 119 26.84 -6.92 -7.77
CA PRO A 119 27.47 -6.02 -8.73
C PRO A 119 26.59 -5.69 -9.93
N GLU A 120 25.93 -6.70 -10.51
CA GLU A 120 25.07 -6.51 -11.69
C GLU A 120 23.77 -5.81 -11.34
N ASP A 121 23.16 -6.12 -10.18
CA ASP A 121 21.91 -5.51 -9.75
C ASP A 121 22.11 -4.04 -9.40
N LEU A 122 23.13 -3.69 -8.62
CA LEU A 122 23.46 -2.32 -8.25
C LEU A 122 23.80 -1.46 -9.48
N ILE A 123 24.63 -1.99 -10.41
CA ILE A 123 24.94 -1.31 -11.67
C ILE A 123 23.67 -1.02 -12.46
N ALA A 124 22.73 -1.95 -12.48
CA ALA A 124 21.48 -1.78 -13.19
C ALA A 124 20.54 -0.80 -12.52
N ARG A 125 20.43 -0.81 -11.19
CA ARG A 125 19.63 0.16 -10.42
C ARG A 125 20.15 1.59 -10.64
N VAL A 126 21.45 1.80 -10.54
CA VAL A 126 22.08 3.11 -10.75
C VAL A 126 22.01 3.57 -12.20
N GLY A 127 22.32 2.68 -13.15
CA GLY A 127 22.37 3.02 -14.58
C GLY A 127 21.01 3.15 -15.25
N GLY A 128 19.96 2.54 -14.68
CA GLY A 128 18.60 2.51 -15.24
C GLY A 128 17.71 3.69 -14.86
N GLY A 129 18.15 4.56 -13.94
CA GLY A 129 17.33 5.69 -13.45
C GLY A 129 16.01 5.26 -12.78
N MET A 130 15.83 3.98 -12.50
CA MET A 130 14.69 3.48 -11.74
C MET A 130 15.00 3.54 -10.25
N VAL A 131 14.83 4.72 -9.68
CA VAL A 131 14.46 4.81 -8.27
C VAL A 131 13.06 4.23 -8.22
N ALA A 132 12.88 3.07 -7.63
CA ALA A 132 11.55 2.59 -7.26
C ALA A 132 11.03 3.59 -6.22
N THR A 133 10.27 4.57 -6.68
CA THR A 133 9.51 5.43 -5.79
C THR A 133 8.52 4.53 -5.09
N SER A 134 8.67 4.41 -3.77
CA SER A 134 7.73 3.74 -2.86
C SER A 134 6.46 4.59 -2.70
N GLU A 135 5.85 5.00 -3.80
CA GLU A 135 4.55 5.66 -3.83
C GLU A 135 3.48 4.60 -4.11
N ASP A 136 2.48 4.56 -3.25
CA ASP A 136 1.33 3.67 -3.15
C ASP A 136 1.50 2.43 -2.23
N ARG A 137 1.84 2.67 -0.97
CA ARG A 137 1.57 1.72 0.11
C ARG A 137 0.23 2.07 0.78
N ALA A 138 -0.87 1.70 0.16
CA ALA A 138 -2.17 1.72 0.81
C ALA A 138 -2.31 0.45 1.64
N SER A 139 -2.22 0.59 2.96
CA SER A 139 -2.56 -0.47 3.92
C SER A 139 -4.08 -0.56 4.00
N ALA A 140 -4.62 -1.76 3.96
CA ALA A 140 -6.06 -1.97 3.89
C ALA A 140 -6.56 -3.00 4.91
N SER A 141 -7.70 -2.77 5.52
CA SER A 141 -8.25 -3.51 6.66
C SER A 141 -9.77 -3.79 6.61
N GLY A 142 -10.26 -4.81 7.28
CA GLY A 142 -11.66 -5.21 7.36
C GLY A 142 -12.07 -5.74 8.75
N ALA A 143 -13.31 -5.56 9.17
CA ALA A 143 -13.82 -5.66 10.54
C ALA A 143 -14.04 -7.07 11.09
N GLY A 144 -13.84 -7.27 12.38
CA GLY A 144 -14.30 -8.41 13.18
C GLY A 144 -14.57 -8.01 14.63
N ASP A 145 -15.60 -8.60 15.20
CA ASP A 145 -16.24 -8.26 16.46
C ASP A 145 -15.85 -9.26 17.55
N GLU A 146 -15.47 -8.80 18.76
CA GLU A 146 -15.83 -9.46 20.02
C GLU A 146 -15.51 -8.61 21.24
N SER A 147 -16.46 -8.54 22.16
CA SER A 147 -16.59 -7.66 23.29
C SER A 147 -16.03 -8.23 24.58
N ALA A 148 -15.34 -7.39 25.36
CA ALA A 148 -15.11 -7.56 26.77
C ALA A 148 -15.70 -6.36 27.56
N ALA A 149 -16.24 -6.64 28.75
CA ALA A 149 -17.17 -5.83 29.52
C ALA A 149 -16.67 -4.46 29.99
N SER A 150 -17.58 -3.46 29.97
CA SER A 150 -17.65 -2.16 30.65
C SER A 150 -17.02 -0.92 30.03
N SER A 151 -16.38 -0.99 28.88
CA SER A 151 -16.04 0.20 28.09
C SER A 151 -17.25 0.67 27.28
N PRO A 152 -17.38 1.99 26.95
CA PRO A 152 -18.36 2.44 25.99
C PRO A 152 -18.25 1.68 24.67
N GLU A 153 -19.38 1.38 24.04
CA GLU A 153 -19.37 0.79 22.71
C GLU A 153 -18.56 1.68 21.76
N HIS A 154 -17.58 1.13 21.09
CA HIS A 154 -16.68 1.87 20.22
C HIS A 154 -16.39 1.12 18.93
N SER A 155 -16.02 1.85 17.90
CA SER A 155 -15.57 1.25 16.65
C SER A 155 -14.09 0.86 16.74
N GLU A 156 -13.76 -0.26 16.14
CA GLU A 156 -12.38 -0.71 15.96
C GLU A 156 -11.78 -0.18 14.67
N THR A 157 -10.46 -0.34 14.51
CA THR A 157 -9.79 -0.13 13.22
C THR A 157 -10.41 -1.07 12.19
N ASN A 158 -10.65 -0.57 10.98
CA ASN A 158 -11.09 -1.41 9.87
C ASN A 158 -9.95 -2.36 9.45
N ILE A 159 -9.94 -3.64 9.86
CA ILE A 159 -8.88 -4.66 9.64
C ILE A 159 -9.25 -5.66 8.54
N GLN A 160 -8.30 -6.32 7.86
CA GLN A 160 -8.58 -7.25 6.75
C GLN A 160 -9.15 -8.58 7.23
N GLU A 161 -8.60 -9.15 8.28
CA GLU A 161 -8.97 -10.45 8.83
C GLU A 161 -9.39 -10.30 10.29
N ALA A 162 -10.52 -10.89 10.65
CA ALA A 162 -11.05 -10.84 12.00
C ALA A 162 -10.03 -11.37 13.03
N GLY A 163 -9.83 -10.61 14.12
CA GLY A 163 -8.89 -10.95 15.19
C GLY A 163 -7.41 -10.82 14.82
N VAL A 164 -7.09 -10.18 13.69
CA VAL A 164 -5.73 -9.82 13.27
C VAL A 164 -5.65 -8.31 13.17
N ASP A 165 -5.31 -7.65 14.30
CA ASP A 165 -5.25 -6.19 14.34
C ASP A 165 -4.07 -5.65 13.51
N GLU A 166 -4.24 -4.44 12.98
CA GLU A 166 -3.29 -3.73 12.13
C GLU A 166 -2.90 -2.41 12.77
N PRO A 167 -1.64 -1.95 12.65
CA PRO A 167 -1.23 -0.68 13.22
C PRO A 167 -1.93 0.48 12.51
N ASP A 168 -2.30 1.52 13.25
CA ASP A 168 -2.97 2.69 12.69
C ASP A 168 -2.48 3.98 13.35
N VAL A 169 -2.83 5.12 12.78
CA VAL A 169 -2.57 6.45 13.37
C VAL A 169 -3.47 6.78 14.55
N VAL A 170 -4.51 5.98 14.80
CA VAL A 170 -5.36 6.11 15.99
C VAL A 170 -5.82 4.74 16.47
N LYS A 171 -5.78 4.55 17.78
CA LYS A 171 -6.33 3.39 18.48
C LYS A 171 -7.14 3.85 19.70
N THR A 172 -8.20 3.11 20.00
CA THR A 172 -9.03 3.36 21.18
C THR A 172 -9.56 2.05 21.76
N ASP A 173 -9.79 2.04 23.06
CA ASP A 173 -10.50 0.98 23.77
C ASP A 173 -11.84 1.50 24.37
N GLY A 174 -12.32 2.62 23.83
CA GLY A 174 -13.55 3.27 24.28
C GLY A 174 -13.35 4.24 25.44
N ASN A 175 -12.27 4.12 26.22
CA ASN A 175 -11.94 5.01 27.35
C ASN A 175 -10.70 5.87 27.06
N ARG A 176 -9.74 5.28 26.37
CA ARG A 176 -8.47 5.92 26.01
C ARG A 176 -8.40 6.08 24.51
N ILE A 177 -7.83 7.17 24.07
CA ILE A 177 -7.54 7.44 22.67
C ILE A 177 -6.03 7.68 22.57
N VAL A 178 -5.38 6.92 21.71
CA VAL A 178 -3.98 7.12 21.33
C VAL A 178 -3.99 7.60 19.88
N ALA A 179 -3.57 8.83 19.65
CA ALA A 179 -3.58 9.45 18.32
C ALA A 179 -2.18 9.88 17.90
N VAL A 180 -1.82 9.58 16.65
CA VAL A 180 -0.59 10.08 16.01
C VAL A 180 -0.96 11.26 15.13
N ALA A 181 -0.40 12.42 15.42
CA ALA A 181 -0.54 13.62 14.63
C ALA A 181 0.79 14.38 14.58
N GLN A 182 1.17 14.92 13.42
CA GLN A 182 2.44 15.62 13.22
C GLN A 182 3.68 14.81 13.69
N GLY A 183 3.63 13.48 13.52
CA GLY A 183 4.69 12.58 13.98
C GLY A 183 4.77 12.39 15.48
N ARG A 184 3.82 12.88 16.28
CA ARG A 184 3.77 12.76 17.75
C ARG A 184 2.64 11.88 18.20
N VAL A 185 2.83 11.18 19.30
CA VAL A 185 1.79 10.37 19.94
C VAL A 185 1.15 11.16 21.06
N HIS A 186 -0.18 11.31 20.98
CA HIS A 186 -1.00 11.99 21.98
C HIS A 186 -1.86 10.97 22.73
N LEU A 187 -1.75 10.96 24.07
CA LEU A 187 -2.59 10.18 24.95
C LEU A 187 -3.75 11.06 25.42
N ILE A 188 -4.97 10.67 25.10
CA ILE A 188 -6.18 11.47 25.25
C ILE A 188 -7.23 10.65 25.98
N SER A 189 -7.94 11.26 26.91
CA SER A 189 -9.19 10.72 27.47
C SER A 189 -10.38 11.46 26.87
N SER A 190 -11.50 10.75 26.74
CA SER A 190 -12.76 11.36 26.30
C SER A 190 -13.89 10.97 27.21
N GLU A 191 -14.69 11.95 27.58
CA GLU A 191 -15.94 11.73 28.32
C GLU A 191 -17.09 12.37 27.55
N ARG A 192 -18.01 11.54 27.00
CA ARG A 192 -19.17 11.98 26.20
C ARG A 192 -18.80 12.92 25.03
N GLY A 193 -17.61 12.69 24.45
CA GLY A 193 -17.11 13.49 23.35
C GLY A 193 -16.29 14.73 23.77
N GLU A 194 -16.26 15.10 25.04
CA GLU A 194 -15.32 16.11 25.55
C GLU A 194 -13.91 15.52 25.64
N LEU A 195 -12.90 16.23 25.13
CA LEU A 195 -11.54 15.74 24.93
C LEU A 195 -10.57 16.34 25.94
N SER A 196 -9.72 15.51 26.53
CA SER A 196 -8.65 15.97 27.43
C SER A 196 -7.33 15.28 27.09
N ARG A 197 -6.35 16.05 26.60
CA ARG A 197 -5.00 15.52 26.38
C ARG A 197 -4.29 15.33 27.71
N GLN A 198 -3.93 14.08 28.01
CA GLN A 198 -3.26 13.71 29.25
C GLN A 198 -1.75 13.84 29.10
N LYS A 199 -1.20 13.42 27.96
CA LYS A 199 0.25 13.47 27.65
C LYS A 199 0.49 13.51 26.15
N THR A 200 1.61 14.08 25.77
CA THR A 200 2.24 13.86 24.46
C THR A 200 3.56 13.15 24.70
N LEU A 201 3.78 12.00 24.05
CA LEU A 201 5.01 11.26 24.19
C LEU A 201 6.18 12.02 23.51
N PRO A 202 7.42 11.82 23.98
CA PRO A 202 8.60 12.37 23.30
C PRO A 202 8.78 11.73 21.92
N GLY A 203 9.52 12.39 21.04
CA GLY A 203 9.73 11.95 19.65
C GLY A 203 8.84 12.69 18.67
N THR A 204 9.22 12.67 17.39
CA THR A 204 8.58 13.48 16.33
C THR A 204 8.37 12.74 15.02
N SER A 205 8.62 11.43 14.98
CA SER A 205 8.57 10.62 13.76
C SER A 205 7.66 9.39 13.88
N ALA A 206 6.74 9.41 14.86
CA ALA A 206 5.74 8.34 15.00
C ALA A 206 4.84 8.27 13.76
N ARG A 207 4.60 7.04 13.29
CA ARG A 207 3.75 6.77 12.13
C ARG A 207 2.46 6.05 12.51
N ASN A 208 2.58 4.96 13.25
CA ASN A 208 1.46 4.10 13.62
C ASN A 208 1.63 3.57 15.05
N VAL A 209 0.54 3.07 15.61
CA VAL A 209 0.53 2.48 16.95
C VAL A 209 -0.31 1.20 17.00
N PHE A 210 0.03 0.30 17.95
CA PHE A 210 -0.87 -0.72 18.48
C PHE A 210 -1.22 -0.38 19.92
N LEU A 211 -2.45 -0.70 20.30
CA LEU A 211 -2.93 -0.65 21.68
C LEU A 211 -3.39 -2.07 22.09
N SER A 212 -2.74 -2.65 23.10
CA SER A 212 -3.08 -3.98 23.62
C SER A 212 -3.13 -3.93 25.15
N GLY A 213 -4.32 -3.89 25.73
CA GLY A 213 -4.49 -3.66 27.15
C GLY A 213 -3.78 -2.37 27.58
N ASN A 214 -2.84 -2.44 28.52
CA ASN A 214 -2.03 -1.29 28.95
C ASN A 214 -0.74 -1.10 28.15
N ARG A 215 -0.50 -1.91 27.13
CA ARG A 215 0.68 -1.80 26.29
C ARG A 215 0.40 -0.97 25.05
N LEU A 216 1.28 -0.02 24.81
CA LEU A 216 1.30 0.80 23.59
C LEU A 216 2.60 0.53 22.85
N LEU A 217 2.50 0.04 21.63
CA LEU A 217 3.62 -0.01 20.68
C LEU A 217 3.54 1.18 19.75
N VAL A 218 4.66 1.90 19.60
CA VAL A 218 4.82 3.03 18.71
C VAL A 218 5.82 2.67 17.63
N PHE A 219 5.39 2.76 16.38
CA PHE A 219 6.25 2.59 15.20
C PHE A 219 6.69 3.97 14.71
N SER A 220 7.99 4.16 14.59
CA SER A 220 8.62 5.40 14.15
C SER A 220 9.72 5.09 13.14
N ASP A 221 10.12 6.08 12.34
CA ASP A 221 11.36 5.98 11.56
C ASP A 221 12.31 7.10 12.00
N GLN A 222 13.59 6.77 12.09
CA GLN A 222 14.66 7.75 12.22
C GLN A 222 15.41 7.81 10.89
N GLY A 223 15.60 9.04 10.37
CA GLY A 223 16.63 9.28 9.36
C GLY A 223 17.99 9.27 10.04
N ALA A 224 19.05 8.92 9.32
CA ALA A 224 20.41 9.02 9.84
C ALA A 224 20.68 10.47 10.30
N GLU A 225 20.89 10.67 11.60
CA GLU A 225 21.20 12.00 12.20
C GLU A 225 22.61 12.50 11.85
N SER A 226 23.27 11.96 10.86
CA SER A 226 24.54 12.47 10.38
C SER A 226 24.28 13.60 9.39
N GLY A 227 24.77 14.80 9.67
CA GLY A 227 24.79 15.94 8.76
C GLY A 227 25.68 15.73 7.51
N GLU A 228 25.95 14.51 7.16
CA GLU A 228 26.48 14.04 5.90
C GLU A 228 25.32 13.95 4.89
N PRO A 229 25.53 14.36 3.63
CA PRO A 229 24.49 14.21 2.60
C PRO A 229 24.14 12.72 2.50
N GLU A 230 22.84 12.43 2.71
CA GLU A 230 22.29 11.08 2.63
C GLU A 230 22.83 10.38 1.37
N SER A 231 23.55 9.29 1.56
CA SER A 231 23.83 8.39 0.46
C SER A 231 22.48 7.95 -0.09
N PRO A 232 22.25 7.94 -1.40
CA PRO A 232 20.98 7.46 -1.96
C PRO A 232 20.69 5.98 -1.63
N TRP A 233 21.59 5.33 -0.90
CA TRP A 233 21.60 3.91 -0.56
C TRP A 233 21.24 3.62 0.90
N PHE A 234 21.27 4.61 1.83
CA PHE A 234 21.27 4.36 3.27
C PHE A 234 20.36 5.29 4.05
N GLY A 235 19.91 4.80 5.18
CA GLY A 235 19.75 5.56 6.37
C GLY A 235 18.40 5.68 7.00
N THR A 236 17.41 4.84 6.70
CA THR A 236 16.23 4.77 7.55
C THR A 236 16.41 3.66 8.58
N GLN A 237 16.14 3.98 9.85
CA GLN A 237 16.02 3.01 10.92
C GLN A 237 14.57 2.95 11.38
N ALA A 238 14.03 1.75 11.46
CA ALA A 238 12.75 1.49 12.08
C ALA A 238 12.92 1.48 13.60
N VAL A 239 12.08 2.19 14.32
CA VAL A 239 12.10 2.27 15.78
C VAL A 239 10.76 1.81 16.33
N LEU A 240 10.78 0.79 17.19
CA LEU A 240 9.65 0.27 17.94
C LEU A 240 9.82 0.63 19.40
N SER A 241 8.99 1.51 19.93
CA SER A 241 8.99 1.86 21.37
C SER A 241 7.78 1.25 22.07
N MET A 242 8.02 0.54 23.15
CA MET A 242 6.99 -0.07 23.99
C MET A 242 6.78 0.74 25.25
N TYR A 243 5.54 1.12 25.52
CA TYR A 243 5.14 1.87 26.72
C TYR A 243 4.11 1.11 27.53
N ASP A 244 4.15 1.28 28.86
CA ASP A 244 3.01 1.06 29.74
C ASP A 244 2.22 2.37 29.85
N ILE A 245 0.94 2.32 29.49
CA ILE A 245 0.01 3.44 29.54
C ILE A 245 -1.16 3.17 30.52
N SER A 246 -0.91 2.39 31.57
CA SER A 246 -1.87 2.21 32.66
C SER A 246 -2.28 3.54 33.29
N SER A 247 -1.39 4.54 33.28
CA SER A 247 -1.65 5.95 33.54
C SER A 247 -1.38 6.79 32.30
N LEU A 248 -2.40 7.38 31.70
CA LEU A 248 -2.23 8.25 30.52
C LEU A 248 -1.43 9.52 30.81
N SER A 249 -1.45 10.01 32.06
CA SER A 249 -0.70 11.22 32.47
C SER A 249 0.76 10.93 32.78
N ASP A 250 1.10 9.68 33.09
CA ASP A 250 2.44 9.23 33.46
C ASP A 250 2.78 7.89 32.75
N PRO A 251 2.92 7.90 31.42
CA PRO A 251 3.30 6.72 30.65
C PRO A 251 4.77 6.36 30.91
N GLU A 252 5.06 5.07 31.04
CA GLU A 252 6.40 4.54 31.26
C GLU A 252 6.95 3.89 29.98
N LEU A 253 8.12 4.33 29.49
CA LEU A 253 8.85 3.64 28.43
C LEU A 253 9.45 2.37 29.02
N ILE A 254 9.16 1.23 28.40
CA ILE A 254 9.65 -0.08 28.82
C ILE A 254 10.93 -0.46 28.08
N ALA A 255 10.86 -0.39 26.76
CA ALA A 255 11.97 -0.74 25.88
C ALA A 255 11.84 -0.07 24.51
N THR A 256 12.97 0.04 23.82
CA THR A 256 13.01 0.50 22.41
C THR A 256 13.87 -0.45 21.60
N LEU A 257 13.33 -0.95 20.49
CA LEU A 257 14.04 -1.73 19.50
C LEU A 257 14.27 -0.84 18.27
N THR A 258 15.53 -0.58 17.95
CA THR A 258 15.95 0.11 16.72
C THR A 258 16.50 -0.93 15.74
N VAL A 259 16.08 -0.89 14.47
CA VAL A 259 16.42 -1.86 13.44
C VAL A 259 16.78 -1.12 12.15
N ASP A 260 17.84 -1.54 11.47
CA ASP A 260 18.17 -1.01 10.15
C ASP A 260 17.05 -1.33 9.14
N GLY A 261 16.69 -0.34 8.33
CA GLY A 261 15.61 -0.45 7.35
C GLY A 261 14.31 0.21 7.79
N SER A 262 13.20 -0.19 7.21
CA SER A 262 11.87 0.38 7.46
C SER A 262 10.84 -0.71 7.77
N VAL A 263 9.83 -0.38 8.56
CA VAL A 263 8.67 -1.26 8.77
C VAL A 263 7.85 -1.32 7.47
N LEU A 264 7.71 -2.51 6.90
CA LEU A 264 6.81 -2.74 5.77
C LEU A 264 5.36 -2.76 6.25
N ASP A 265 5.07 -3.56 7.29
CA ASP A 265 3.78 -3.60 7.97
C ASP A 265 3.88 -4.46 9.24
N ALA A 266 2.82 -4.47 10.07
CA ALA A 266 2.77 -5.30 11.26
C ALA A 266 1.36 -5.87 11.49
N ARG A 267 1.27 -6.93 12.31
CA ARG A 267 0.01 -7.56 12.73
C ARG A 267 0.05 -7.88 14.21
N LEU A 268 -1.08 -7.69 14.89
CA LEU A 268 -1.26 -8.08 16.27
C LEU A 268 -2.38 -9.14 16.36
N VAL A 269 -2.05 -10.29 16.94
CA VAL A 269 -2.99 -11.41 17.15
C VAL A 269 -2.99 -11.73 18.65
N GLY A 270 -4.03 -11.34 19.36
CA GLY A 270 -4.01 -11.37 20.83
C GLY A 270 -2.92 -10.47 21.38
N THR A 271 -1.89 -11.05 21.99
CA THR A 271 -0.70 -10.33 22.48
C THR A 271 0.53 -10.54 21.58
N GLN A 272 0.44 -11.35 20.53
CA GLN A 272 1.53 -11.63 19.62
C GLN A 272 1.63 -10.59 18.51
N VAL A 273 2.72 -9.86 18.47
CA VAL A 273 3.06 -8.90 17.41
C VAL A 273 3.93 -9.59 16.36
N ARG A 274 3.62 -9.36 15.10
CA ARG A 274 4.41 -9.79 13.95
C ARG A 274 4.76 -8.55 13.15
N VAL A 275 6.04 -8.21 13.10
CA VAL A 275 6.55 -7.04 12.37
C VAL A 275 7.37 -7.52 11.20
N VAL A 276 7.06 -7.00 10.01
CA VAL A 276 7.90 -7.24 8.83
C VAL A 276 8.66 -5.96 8.52
N THR A 277 9.98 -6.07 8.49
CA THR A 277 10.89 -5.00 8.09
C THR A 277 11.56 -5.32 6.77
N VAL A 278 11.95 -4.28 6.05
CA VAL A 278 12.74 -4.38 4.83
C VAL A 278 13.96 -3.48 4.98
N ALA A 279 15.13 -4.06 4.82
CA ALA A 279 16.40 -3.37 4.85
C ALA A 279 17.13 -3.57 3.52
N SER A 280 17.63 -2.48 2.95
CA SER A 280 18.54 -2.53 1.80
C SER A 280 19.98 -2.66 2.29
N PRO A 281 20.88 -3.28 1.52
CA PRO A 281 22.28 -3.45 1.92
C PRO A 281 23.02 -2.11 2.04
N ASP A 282 23.99 -2.07 2.97
CA ASP A 282 24.87 -0.93 3.21
C ASP A 282 26.19 -1.10 2.44
N VAL A 283 26.23 -0.74 1.17
CA VAL A 283 27.45 -0.81 0.35
C VAL A 283 28.06 0.58 0.18
N ASP A 284 29.17 0.85 0.88
CA ASP A 284 29.91 2.11 0.76
C ASP A 284 30.59 2.21 -0.62
N ALA A 285 29.88 2.80 -1.56
CA ALA A 285 30.37 3.02 -2.92
C ALA A 285 30.51 4.52 -3.24
N PRO A 286 31.54 4.92 -3.99
CA PRO A 286 31.69 6.30 -4.45
C PRO A 286 30.46 6.78 -5.24
N ALA A 287 30.17 8.08 -5.17
CA ALA A 287 29.09 8.67 -5.94
C ALA A 287 29.23 8.35 -7.44
N PRO A 288 28.15 7.92 -8.10
CA PRO A 288 28.21 7.45 -9.48
C PRO A 288 28.43 8.61 -10.48
N ASP A 289 29.33 8.39 -11.43
CA ASP A 289 29.54 9.26 -12.60
C ASP A 289 28.75 8.73 -13.80
N PHE A 290 28.06 9.61 -14.54
CA PHE A 290 27.31 9.27 -15.72
C PHE A 290 27.99 9.81 -16.99
N THR A 291 27.93 9.05 -18.07
CA THR A 291 28.34 9.48 -19.39
C THR A 291 27.36 10.50 -19.96
N ARG A 292 27.72 11.19 -21.07
CA ARG A 292 26.86 12.24 -21.67
C ARG A 292 25.49 11.70 -22.17
N ASP A 293 25.40 10.41 -22.44
CA ASP A 293 24.17 9.71 -22.83
C ASP A 293 23.38 9.14 -21.64
N GLY A 294 23.74 9.53 -20.41
CA GLY A 294 23.03 9.17 -19.19
C GLY A 294 23.27 7.75 -18.68
N ARG A 295 24.27 7.04 -19.21
CA ARG A 295 24.65 5.71 -18.73
C ARG A 295 25.69 5.81 -17.62
N LEU A 296 25.71 4.84 -16.73
CA LEU A 296 26.76 4.73 -15.74
C LEU A 296 28.14 4.63 -16.42
N SER A 297 29.15 5.35 -15.92
CA SER A 297 30.50 5.29 -16.48
C SER A 297 31.16 3.95 -16.12
N LYS A 298 32.06 3.46 -16.98
CA LYS A 298 32.86 2.25 -16.70
C LYS A 298 33.68 2.37 -15.40
N LYS A 299 34.09 3.59 -15.05
CA LYS A 299 34.79 3.84 -13.79
C LYS A 299 33.86 3.53 -12.63
N SER A 300 32.63 4.06 -12.63
CA SER A 300 31.64 3.83 -11.57
C SER A 300 31.19 2.36 -11.51
N GLU A 301 31.06 1.68 -12.65
CA GLU A 301 30.83 0.22 -12.66
C GLU A 301 31.95 -0.54 -11.92
N ASN A 302 33.22 -0.17 -12.16
CA ASN A 302 34.38 -0.80 -11.50
C ASN A 302 34.45 -0.44 -10.02
N ASP A 303 34.15 0.80 -9.66
CA ASP A 303 34.12 1.28 -8.27
C ASP A 303 33.05 0.52 -7.48
N LEU A 304 31.83 0.31 -8.04
CA LEU A 304 30.78 -0.50 -7.43
C LEU A 304 31.21 -1.96 -7.23
N ARG A 305 31.83 -2.58 -8.25
CA ARG A 305 32.33 -3.96 -8.11
C ARG A 305 33.41 -4.07 -7.03
N ALA A 306 34.26 -3.07 -6.93
CA ALA A 306 35.31 -3.04 -5.90
C ALA A 306 34.69 -2.82 -4.50
N ALA A 307 33.71 -1.94 -4.38
CA ALA A 307 32.98 -1.73 -3.13
C ALA A 307 32.34 -3.04 -2.65
N VAL A 308 31.55 -3.71 -3.50
CA VAL A 308 30.91 -4.99 -3.18
C VAL A 308 31.95 -6.07 -2.79
N ALA A 309 33.07 -6.13 -3.49
CA ALA A 309 34.15 -7.12 -3.16
C ALA A 309 34.73 -6.93 -1.76
N ASN A 310 34.74 -5.70 -1.24
CA ASN A 310 35.30 -5.35 0.08
C ASN A 310 34.28 -5.46 1.22
N THR A 311 33.00 -5.73 0.94
CA THR A 311 31.95 -5.86 1.98
C THR A 311 32.21 -7.04 2.91
N THR A 312 31.69 -6.90 4.12
CA THR A 312 31.58 -7.93 5.16
C THR A 312 30.13 -8.40 5.28
N ILE A 313 29.82 -9.29 6.19
CA ILE A 313 28.45 -9.76 6.42
C ILE A 313 27.56 -8.63 7.02
N ASP A 314 28.16 -7.73 7.79
CA ASP A 314 27.48 -6.63 8.48
C ASP A 314 26.90 -5.60 7.49
N ASP A 315 27.46 -5.52 6.27
CA ASP A 315 26.96 -4.64 5.21
C ASP A 315 25.67 -5.19 4.53
N TRP A 316 25.28 -6.44 4.81
CA TRP A 316 24.21 -7.15 4.12
C TRP A 316 23.04 -7.57 5.01
N ILE A 317 23.30 -7.91 6.27
CA ILE A 317 22.28 -8.29 7.23
C ILE A 317 21.97 -7.09 8.12
N PRO A 318 20.68 -6.66 8.23
CA PRO A 318 20.33 -5.55 9.07
C PRO A 318 20.70 -5.81 10.53
N SER A 319 21.21 -4.79 11.20
CA SER A 319 21.49 -4.82 12.63
C SER A 319 20.28 -4.35 13.45
N TYR A 320 20.35 -4.60 14.76
CA TYR A 320 19.42 -4.05 15.73
C TYR A 320 20.15 -3.64 17.00
N VAL A 321 19.53 -2.71 17.74
CA VAL A 321 19.87 -2.35 19.10
C VAL A 321 18.60 -2.34 19.94
N LEU A 322 18.62 -3.02 21.08
CA LEU A 322 17.55 -3.01 22.07
C LEU A 322 18.02 -2.23 23.30
N THR A 323 17.24 -1.24 23.71
CA THR A 323 17.47 -0.47 24.93
C THR A 323 16.32 -0.66 25.91
N ASP A 324 16.60 -0.58 27.21
CA ASP A 324 15.58 -0.54 28.26
C ASP A 324 14.92 0.85 28.38
N GLY A 325 13.97 0.98 29.31
CA GLY A 325 13.25 2.24 29.56
C GLY A 325 14.14 3.41 30.03
N SER A 326 15.35 3.12 30.51
CA SER A 326 16.33 4.15 30.89
C SER A 326 17.18 4.61 29.70
N GLY A 327 17.09 3.92 28.55
CA GLY A 327 17.93 4.10 27.38
C GLY A 327 19.26 3.35 27.46
N ALA A 328 19.45 2.46 28.46
CA ALA A 328 20.62 1.61 28.51
C ALA A 328 20.47 0.47 27.52
N GLU A 329 21.54 0.20 26.76
CA GLU A 329 21.59 -0.92 25.82
C GLU A 329 21.58 -2.25 26.60
N VAL A 330 20.69 -3.15 26.20
CA VAL A 330 20.53 -4.48 26.80
C VAL A 330 20.92 -5.60 25.83
N ASP A 331 20.77 -5.35 24.51
CA ASP A 331 21.10 -6.34 23.48
C ASP A 331 21.37 -5.66 22.13
N GLU A 332 22.30 -6.19 21.33
CA GLU A 332 22.60 -5.74 19.98
C GLU A 332 23.08 -6.89 19.09
N GLY A 333 22.98 -6.74 17.78
CA GLY A 333 23.50 -7.74 16.84
C GLY A 333 22.83 -7.73 15.47
N HIS A 334 22.96 -8.81 14.73
CA HIS A 334 22.20 -9.01 13.50
C HIS A 334 20.73 -9.30 13.80
N LEU A 335 19.81 -8.63 13.09
CA LEU A 335 18.38 -8.84 13.27
C LEU A 335 17.95 -10.28 12.94
N VAL A 336 18.64 -10.93 12.00
CA VAL A 336 18.38 -12.29 11.55
C VAL A 336 19.68 -13.08 11.60
N ASP A 337 19.65 -14.22 12.29
CA ASP A 337 20.75 -15.17 12.22
C ASP A 337 20.92 -15.75 10.81
N CYS A 338 22.16 -15.97 10.37
CA CYS A 338 22.41 -16.51 9.02
C CYS A 338 21.70 -17.86 8.78
N ALA A 339 21.52 -18.66 9.84
CA ALA A 339 20.82 -19.95 9.76
C ALA A 339 19.31 -19.81 9.53
N ASP A 340 18.73 -18.67 9.95
CA ASP A 340 17.32 -18.34 9.81
C ASP A 340 17.06 -17.43 8.60
N LEU A 341 18.10 -17.15 7.79
CA LEU A 341 18.01 -16.43 6.54
C LEU A 341 17.90 -17.39 5.36
N ALA A 342 17.00 -17.10 4.46
CA ALA A 342 16.78 -17.89 3.24
C ALA A 342 16.66 -16.98 2.01
N ARG A 343 16.71 -17.57 0.82
CA ARG A 343 16.51 -16.87 -0.46
C ARG A 343 15.61 -17.67 -1.39
N PRO A 344 14.86 -17.01 -2.29
CA PRO A 344 14.22 -17.67 -3.41
C PRO A 344 15.24 -18.40 -4.31
N GLU A 345 14.79 -19.41 -5.05
CA GLU A 345 15.65 -20.11 -6.01
C GLU A 345 16.16 -19.18 -7.11
N LYS A 346 15.30 -18.30 -7.61
CA LYS A 346 15.65 -17.22 -8.52
C LYS A 346 15.97 -15.96 -7.76
N PHE A 347 16.90 -15.17 -8.28
CA PHE A 347 17.25 -13.87 -7.73
C PHE A 347 16.02 -12.93 -7.76
N SER A 348 15.65 -12.36 -6.61
CA SER A 348 14.47 -11.51 -6.43
C SER A 348 14.79 -10.17 -5.76
N GLY A 349 16.06 -9.78 -5.72
CA GLY A 349 16.52 -8.53 -5.11
C GLY A 349 17.59 -8.76 -4.04
N LEU A 350 18.13 -7.66 -3.53
CA LEU A 350 19.20 -7.64 -2.53
C LEU A 350 18.71 -7.25 -1.13
N ASP A 351 17.45 -6.84 -1.00
CA ASP A 351 16.91 -6.40 0.29
C ASP A 351 16.74 -7.62 1.21
N THR A 352 16.87 -7.41 2.51
CA THR A 352 16.50 -8.39 3.52
C THR A 352 15.13 -8.07 4.07
N VAL A 353 14.18 -8.98 3.85
CA VAL A 353 12.84 -8.94 4.46
C VAL A 353 12.89 -9.80 5.72
N ALA A 354 12.71 -9.17 6.87
CA ALA A 354 12.74 -9.85 8.16
C ALA A 354 11.34 -9.88 8.80
N LEU A 355 10.89 -11.04 9.25
CA LEU A 355 9.68 -11.26 10.04
C LEU A 355 10.07 -11.49 11.49
N SER A 356 9.90 -10.48 12.33
CA SER A 356 10.10 -10.55 13.78
C SER A 356 8.78 -10.76 14.49
N ALA A 357 8.72 -11.71 15.41
CA ALA A 357 7.54 -11.99 16.22
C ALA A 357 7.90 -11.99 17.72
N PHE A 358 7.06 -11.35 18.53
CA PHE A 358 7.25 -11.20 19.98
C PHE A 358 5.91 -10.94 20.68
N ASP A 359 5.89 -11.07 22.00
CA ASP A 359 4.73 -10.71 22.83
C ASP A 359 4.75 -9.22 23.19
N THR A 360 3.57 -8.58 23.30
CA THR A 360 3.44 -7.18 23.71
C THR A 360 3.97 -6.87 25.10
N SER A 361 4.31 -7.87 25.88
CA SER A 361 4.92 -7.71 27.20
C SER A 361 6.45 -7.81 27.18
N ASP A 362 7.07 -8.30 26.08
CA ASP A 362 8.49 -8.64 26.06
C ASP A 362 9.10 -8.55 24.65
N LEU A 363 9.88 -7.50 24.39
CA LEU A 363 10.65 -7.31 23.16
C LEU A 363 11.95 -8.16 23.11
N GLU A 364 12.45 -8.63 24.26
CA GLU A 364 13.68 -9.42 24.33
C GLU A 364 13.45 -10.82 23.76
N SER A 365 12.25 -11.39 23.97
CA SER A 365 11.89 -12.74 23.49
C SER A 365 11.63 -12.83 21.99
N ARG A 366 11.90 -11.77 21.22
CA ARG A 366 11.65 -11.76 19.77
C ARG A 366 12.37 -12.89 19.05
N GLN A 367 11.70 -13.47 18.07
CA GLN A 367 12.27 -14.43 17.14
C GLN A 367 12.13 -13.89 15.73
N THR A 368 13.21 -13.95 14.96
CA THR A 368 13.23 -13.37 13.62
C THR A 368 13.67 -14.39 12.59
N VAL A 369 12.96 -14.45 11.47
CA VAL A 369 13.36 -15.19 10.27
C VAL A 369 13.42 -14.22 9.10
N GLY A 370 14.29 -14.49 8.11
CA GLY A 370 14.53 -13.56 7.01
C GLY A 370 14.52 -14.20 5.63
N VAL A 371 14.20 -13.37 4.63
CA VAL A 371 14.28 -13.71 3.22
C VAL A 371 15.02 -12.63 2.47
N VAL A 372 16.04 -13.01 1.69
CA VAL A 372 16.73 -12.08 0.78
C VAL A 372 15.92 -11.92 -0.50
N ALA A 373 15.13 -10.85 -0.56
CA ALA A 373 14.27 -10.51 -1.70
C ALA A 373 13.66 -9.10 -1.52
N GLY A 374 13.20 -8.46 -2.59
CA GLY A 374 12.41 -7.22 -2.52
C GLY A 374 10.99 -7.46 -2.02
N GLY A 375 10.72 -7.25 -0.73
CA GLY A 375 9.38 -7.38 -0.14
C GLY A 375 8.43 -6.27 -0.56
N GLN A 376 7.15 -6.60 -0.86
CA GLN A 376 6.16 -5.61 -1.33
C GLN A 376 4.88 -5.57 -0.50
N GLN A 377 4.23 -6.71 -0.25
CA GLN A 377 2.95 -6.77 0.44
C GLN A 377 2.97 -7.84 1.51
N ILE A 378 2.21 -7.59 2.58
CA ILE A 378 1.97 -8.55 3.65
C ILE A 378 0.49 -8.83 3.73
N TYR A 379 0.16 -10.09 3.93
CA TYR A 379 -1.16 -10.55 4.32
C TYR A 379 -1.00 -11.52 5.49
N ALA A 380 -1.87 -11.44 6.50
CA ALA A 380 -1.81 -12.37 7.60
C ALA A 380 -3.21 -12.83 8.05
N THR A 381 -3.27 -14.07 8.49
CA THR A 381 -4.37 -14.65 9.27
C THR A 381 -3.93 -14.80 10.73
N SER A 382 -4.79 -15.32 11.59
CA SER A 382 -4.43 -15.60 12.99
C SER A 382 -3.20 -16.51 13.13
N THR A 383 -2.93 -17.38 12.16
CA THR A 383 -1.83 -18.36 12.21
C THR A 383 -0.77 -18.20 11.13
N SER A 384 -1.11 -17.62 9.99
CA SER A 384 -0.22 -17.53 8.83
C SER A 384 0.17 -16.09 8.55
N THR A 385 1.39 -15.87 8.07
CA THR A 385 1.86 -14.61 7.50
C THR A 385 2.37 -14.89 6.09
N TYR A 386 1.89 -14.12 5.13
CA TYR A 386 2.30 -14.18 3.74
C TYR A 386 3.05 -12.91 3.38
N VAL A 387 4.23 -13.08 2.81
CA VAL A 387 5.04 -11.98 2.28
C VAL A 387 5.13 -12.16 0.78
N SER A 388 4.82 -11.14 0.01
CA SER A 388 4.99 -11.16 -1.44
C SER A 388 6.26 -10.44 -1.86
N THR A 389 6.93 -11.00 -2.87
CA THR A 389 8.10 -10.41 -3.53
C THR A 389 7.84 -10.38 -5.03
N THR A 390 8.33 -9.37 -5.75
CA THR A 390 8.10 -9.27 -7.20
C THR A 390 9.41 -9.29 -7.96
N GLU A 391 9.49 -10.19 -8.93
CA GLU A 391 10.57 -10.23 -9.92
C GLU A 391 10.21 -9.35 -11.12
N TRP A 392 11.05 -8.35 -11.39
CA TRP A 392 10.92 -7.48 -12.55
C TRP A 392 11.80 -7.98 -13.68
N THR A 393 11.19 -8.26 -14.83
CA THR A 393 11.96 -8.71 -15.99
C THR A 393 12.40 -7.52 -16.84
N ARG A 394 13.66 -7.52 -17.28
CA ARG A 394 14.24 -6.45 -18.14
C ARG A 394 13.88 -6.62 -19.62
N ASP A 395 13.45 -7.80 -20.03
CA ASP A 395 13.16 -8.15 -21.43
C ASP A 395 11.72 -7.79 -21.88
N GLY A 396 10.92 -7.20 -20.97
CA GLY A 396 9.52 -6.86 -21.22
C GLY A 396 8.55 -8.03 -21.03
N SER A 397 9.02 -9.15 -20.47
CA SER A 397 8.15 -10.21 -19.98
C SER A 397 7.30 -9.71 -18.79
N PRO A 398 6.12 -10.29 -18.54
CA PRO A 398 5.33 -9.92 -17.37
C PRO A 398 6.10 -10.14 -16.08
N ALA A 399 5.89 -9.26 -15.10
CA ALA A 399 6.38 -9.47 -13.74
C ALA A 399 5.81 -10.78 -13.16
N THR A 400 6.55 -11.39 -12.28
CA THR A 400 6.11 -12.56 -11.49
C THR A 400 6.13 -12.17 -10.02
N THR A 401 5.06 -12.46 -9.29
CA THR A 401 5.02 -12.30 -7.85
C THR A 401 5.16 -13.66 -7.19
N SER A 402 6.16 -13.81 -6.33
CA SER A 402 6.32 -14.95 -5.44
C SER A 402 5.66 -14.64 -4.10
N VAL A 403 4.92 -15.60 -3.56
CA VAL A 403 4.28 -15.49 -2.24
C VAL A 403 4.91 -16.52 -1.31
N HIS A 404 5.43 -16.04 -0.17
CA HIS A 404 6.11 -16.85 0.84
C HIS A 404 5.21 -16.98 2.07
N LYS A 405 4.90 -18.21 2.47
CA LYS A 405 4.05 -18.52 3.65
C LYS A 405 4.91 -18.83 4.85
N PHE A 406 4.61 -18.19 5.95
CA PHE A 406 5.13 -18.47 7.29
C PHE A 406 3.97 -18.81 8.22
N ILE A 407 4.19 -19.72 9.16
CA ILE A 407 3.28 -19.95 10.30
C ILE A 407 3.98 -19.45 11.54
N THR A 408 3.30 -18.61 12.32
CA THR A 408 3.78 -18.15 13.60
C THR A 408 3.09 -18.91 14.71
N ALA A 409 3.85 -19.61 15.52
CA ALA A 409 3.36 -20.30 16.71
C ALA A 409 2.96 -19.30 17.80
N THR A 410 2.17 -19.74 18.76
CA THR A 410 1.82 -18.93 19.96
C THR A 410 3.02 -18.53 20.80
N SER A 411 4.16 -19.23 20.66
CA SER A 411 5.45 -18.85 21.27
C SER A 411 6.18 -17.72 20.55
N GLY A 412 5.65 -17.21 19.43
CA GLY A 412 6.32 -16.23 18.58
C GLY A 412 7.21 -16.84 17.49
N ALA A 413 7.57 -18.14 17.58
CA ALA A 413 8.40 -18.79 16.57
C ALA A 413 7.72 -18.79 15.20
N SER A 414 8.36 -18.17 14.21
CA SER A 414 7.90 -18.19 12.81
C SER A 414 8.62 -19.28 12.04
N THR A 415 7.88 -20.08 11.30
CA THR A 415 8.40 -21.19 10.50
C THR A 415 7.96 -21.03 9.05
N TYR A 416 8.91 -21.05 8.13
CA TYR A 416 8.62 -21.08 6.70
C TYR A 416 7.92 -22.38 6.30
N ARG A 417 6.87 -22.25 5.44
CA ARG A 417 6.03 -23.37 5.03
C ARG A 417 6.05 -23.65 3.53
N GLY A 418 6.38 -22.66 2.75
CA GLY A 418 6.44 -22.83 1.31
C GLY A 418 6.27 -21.52 0.53
N SER A 419 6.67 -21.56 -0.72
CA SER A 419 6.46 -20.46 -1.69
C SER A 419 5.74 -20.96 -2.93
N GLY A 420 5.11 -20.02 -3.62
CA GLY A 420 4.51 -20.24 -4.94
C GLY A 420 4.45 -18.95 -5.74
N ASP A 421 4.49 -19.09 -7.06
CA ASP A 421 4.50 -17.98 -7.98
C ASP A 421 3.14 -17.73 -8.61
N VAL A 422 2.82 -16.48 -8.81
CA VAL A 422 1.68 -16.02 -9.59
C VAL A 422 2.14 -15.02 -10.66
N PRO A 423 1.56 -15.05 -11.87
CA PRO A 423 1.87 -14.08 -12.91
C PRO A 423 1.37 -12.69 -12.50
N GLY A 424 2.13 -11.64 -12.81
CA GLY A 424 1.71 -10.26 -12.62
C GLY A 424 2.02 -9.69 -11.24
N MET A 425 1.44 -8.53 -10.97
CA MET A 425 1.65 -7.74 -9.76
C MET A 425 0.38 -7.70 -8.92
N LEU A 426 0.55 -7.64 -7.61
CA LEU A 426 -0.54 -7.45 -6.65
C LEU A 426 -0.87 -5.96 -6.52
N LEU A 427 -2.16 -5.65 -6.32
CA LEU A 427 -2.59 -4.28 -6.08
C LEU A 427 -2.20 -3.81 -4.66
N ASN A 428 -2.58 -4.60 -3.66
CA ASN A 428 -2.36 -4.37 -2.23
C ASN A 428 -2.63 -5.67 -1.47
N GLN A 429 -2.65 -5.63 -0.14
CA GLN A 429 -2.89 -6.81 0.71
C GLN A 429 -4.24 -7.51 0.44
N TYR A 430 -5.31 -6.81 0.03
CA TYR A 430 -6.61 -7.43 -0.33
C TYR A 430 -6.55 -8.31 -1.59
N ALA A 431 -5.49 -8.18 -2.35
CA ALA A 431 -5.21 -9.10 -3.44
C ALA A 431 -4.88 -10.51 -2.94
N LEU A 432 -4.64 -10.68 -1.63
CA LEU A 432 -4.35 -11.94 -0.95
C LEU A 432 -5.48 -12.28 0.04
N SER A 433 -5.86 -13.55 0.13
CA SER A 433 -6.78 -14.04 1.16
C SER A 433 -6.65 -15.55 1.31
N GLU A 434 -6.65 -16.06 2.55
CA GLU A 434 -6.70 -17.50 2.84
C GLU A 434 -8.10 -17.89 3.34
N TYR A 435 -8.67 -18.96 2.76
CA TYR A 435 -9.94 -19.52 3.23
C TYR A 435 -9.94 -21.02 3.01
N GLY A 436 -10.26 -21.78 4.06
CA GLY A 436 -10.29 -23.24 3.98
C GLY A 436 -8.93 -23.87 3.59
N GLY A 437 -7.81 -23.24 3.97
CA GLY A 437 -6.45 -23.69 3.63
C GLY A 437 -6.07 -23.45 2.16
N VAL A 438 -6.82 -22.62 1.44
CA VAL A 438 -6.52 -22.19 0.08
C VAL A 438 -6.19 -20.71 0.07
N LEU A 439 -5.01 -20.36 -0.39
CA LEU A 439 -4.63 -18.96 -0.67
C LEU A 439 -5.19 -18.54 -2.03
N ARG A 440 -5.90 -17.42 -2.07
CA ARG A 440 -6.41 -16.78 -3.28
C ARG A 440 -5.59 -15.54 -3.54
N VAL A 441 -5.11 -15.39 -4.77
CA VAL A 441 -4.23 -14.29 -5.17
C VAL A 441 -4.80 -13.63 -6.41
N ALA A 442 -5.13 -12.33 -6.32
CA ALA A 442 -5.54 -11.52 -7.45
C ALA A 442 -4.34 -10.71 -7.96
N SER A 443 -4.06 -10.77 -9.26
CA SER A 443 -2.91 -10.07 -9.85
C SER A 443 -3.25 -9.43 -11.19
N THR A 444 -2.53 -8.38 -11.54
CA THR A 444 -2.60 -7.74 -12.86
C THR A 444 -1.38 -8.09 -13.68
N VAL A 445 -1.60 -8.67 -14.85
CA VAL A 445 -0.55 -8.97 -15.82
C VAL A 445 -0.58 -7.93 -16.93
N SER A 446 0.57 -7.29 -17.19
CA SER A 446 0.76 -6.40 -18.33
C SER A 446 1.83 -6.96 -19.25
N GLN A 447 1.50 -7.10 -20.53
CA GLN A 447 2.41 -7.61 -21.56
C GLN A 447 2.55 -6.60 -22.68
N ARG A 448 3.77 -6.30 -23.09
CA ARG A 448 4.04 -5.54 -24.30
C ARG A 448 4.16 -6.49 -25.49
N ARG A 449 3.28 -6.34 -26.50
CA ARG A 449 3.34 -7.11 -27.74
C ARG A 449 3.72 -6.22 -28.92
N GLY A 450 4.76 -6.61 -29.66
CA GLY A 450 5.20 -5.98 -30.91
C GLY A 450 6.50 -5.19 -30.80
N TRP A 451 7.29 -5.17 -31.89
CA TRP A 451 8.60 -4.49 -31.96
C TRP A 451 8.50 -3.04 -32.48
N VAL A 452 7.47 -2.71 -33.23
CA VAL A 452 7.33 -1.40 -33.91
C VAL A 452 6.07 -0.65 -33.46
N ASN A 453 4.97 -1.36 -33.15
CA ASN A 453 3.76 -0.82 -32.55
C ASN A 453 3.47 -1.65 -31.30
N THR A 454 4.14 -1.35 -30.19
CA THR A 454 3.93 -2.03 -28.92
C THR A 454 2.53 -1.75 -28.40
N ARG A 455 1.66 -2.75 -28.48
CA ARG A 455 0.37 -2.73 -27.80
C ARG A 455 0.55 -3.39 -26.43
N GLU A 456 0.28 -2.64 -25.39
CA GLU A 456 0.18 -3.20 -24.05
C GLU A 456 -1.15 -3.95 -23.92
N VAL A 457 -1.10 -5.18 -23.46
CA VAL A 457 -2.27 -5.99 -23.12
C VAL A 457 -2.25 -6.23 -21.64
N THR A 458 -3.29 -5.77 -20.97
CA THR A 458 -3.45 -5.89 -19.52
C THR A 458 -4.67 -6.75 -19.20
N GLU A 459 -4.54 -7.63 -18.22
CA GLU A 459 -5.65 -8.42 -17.69
C GLU A 459 -5.48 -8.74 -16.21
N GLY A 460 -6.59 -8.87 -15.51
CA GLY A 460 -6.64 -9.40 -14.14
C GLY A 460 -6.73 -10.92 -14.14
N LEU A 461 -6.04 -11.53 -13.18
CA LEU A 461 -6.06 -12.95 -12.88
C LEU A 461 -6.47 -13.17 -11.43
N VAL A 462 -7.10 -14.33 -11.13
CA VAL A 462 -7.21 -14.86 -9.77
C VAL A 462 -6.67 -16.28 -9.77
N THR A 463 -5.62 -16.51 -8.97
CA THR A 463 -4.92 -17.78 -8.82
C THR A 463 -5.22 -18.34 -7.43
N THR A 464 -5.48 -19.63 -7.34
CA THR A 464 -5.68 -20.36 -6.09
C THR A 464 -4.49 -21.27 -5.84
N LEU A 465 -3.95 -21.21 -4.62
CA LEU A 465 -2.77 -21.96 -4.20
C LEU A 465 -3.08 -22.75 -2.94
N ARG A 466 -2.42 -23.90 -2.75
CA ARG A 466 -2.47 -24.68 -1.51
C ARG A 466 -1.07 -25.10 -1.10
N GLU A 467 -0.81 -25.02 0.21
CA GLU A 467 0.41 -25.58 0.80
C GLU A 467 0.39 -27.10 0.74
N GLN A 468 1.41 -27.66 0.15
CA GLN A 468 1.68 -29.08 0.13
C GLN A 468 3.18 -29.32 -0.05
N ASP A 469 3.76 -30.24 0.70
CA ASP A 469 5.16 -30.68 0.58
C ASP A 469 6.20 -29.54 0.57
N GLY A 470 5.95 -28.48 1.36
CA GLY A 470 6.85 -27.34 1.50
C GLY A 470 6.78 -26.31 0.36
N ALA A 471 5.72 -26.35 -0.44
CA ALA A 471 5.47 -25.39 -1.52
C ALA A 471 3.99 -24.94 -1.55
N LEU A 472 3.72 -23.79 -2.17
CA LEU A 472 2.38 -23.34 -2.51
C LEU A 472 2.06 -23.77 -3.95
N HIS A 473 1.37 -24.89 -4.11
CA HIS A 473 1.01 -25.43 -5.41
C HIS A 473 -0.24 -24.76 -5.97
N ARG A 474 -0.19 -24.34 -7.24
CA ARG A 474 -1.36 -23.83 -7.94
C ARG A 474 -2.41 -24.94 -8.13
N LEU A 475 -3.61 -24.70 -7.60
CA LEU A 475 -4.78 -25.55 -7.81
C LEU A 475 -5.53 -25.17 -9.07
N GLY A 476 -5.80 -23.88 -9.26
CA GLY A 476 -6.55 -23.33 -10.37
C GLY A 476 -6.20 -21.87 -10.64
N GLN A 477 -6.70 -21.37 -11.77
CA GLN A 477 -6.54 -19.98 -12.16
C GLN A 477 -7.69 -19.57 -13.06
N ILE A 478 -8.18 -18.35 -12.89
CA ILE A 478 -9.10 -17.71 -13.82
C ILE A 478 -8.51 -16.38 -14.28
N GLY A 479 -8.61 -16.08 -15.56
CA GLY A 479 -8.10 -14.87 -16.18
C GLY A 479 -9.15 -14.18 -17.06
N GLY A 480 -8.70 -13.20 -17.81
CA GLY A 480 -9.54 -12.46 -18.73
C GLY A 480 -10.31 -11.30 -18.10
N LEU A 481 -10.11 -11.03 -16.77
CA LEU A 481 -10.75 -9.91 -16.10
C LEU A 481 -10.22 -8.60 -16.68
N GLY A 482 -11.10 -7.79 -17.29
CA GLY A 482 -10.74 -6.52 -17.91
C GLY A 482 -9.92 -6.61 -19.22
N ARG A 483 -9.62 -7.82 -19.72
CA ARG A 483 -8.71 -8.02 -20.86
C ARG A 483 -9.16 -7.34 -22.16
N LYS A 484 -10.47 -7.31 -22.42
CA LYS A 484 -11.03 -6.73 -23.66
C LYS A 484 -10.70 -5.24 -23.79
N ASP A 485 -10.69 -4.55 -22.65
CA ASP A 485 -10.55 -3.10 -22.57
C ASP A 485 -9.18 -2.67 -22.03
N ASN A 486 -8.24 -3.63 -21.81
CA ASN A 486 -6.91 -3.42 -21.22
C ASN A 486 -6.99 -2.76 -19.83
N GLU A 487 -7.82 -3.32 -18.97
CA GLU A 487 -8.05 -2.82 -17.62
C GLU A 487 -7.14 -3.50 -16.62
N SER A 488 -6.72 -2.76 -15.60
CA SER A 488 -6.03 -3.27 -14.42
C SER A 488 -7.00 -3.41 -13.24
N ILE A 489 -6.67 -4.30 -12.33
CA ILE A 489 -7.42 -4.46 -11.07
C ILE A 489 -7.30 -3.16 -10.26
N ARG A 490 -8.43 -2.69 -9.72
CA ARG A 490 -8.55 -1.48 -8.89
C ARG A 490 -9.08 -1.75 -7.49
N ALA A 491 -9.86 -2.79 -7.32
CA ALA A 491 -10.28 -3.26 -6.02
C ALA A 491 -10.46 -4.78 -6.03
N VAL A 492 -10.18 -5.40 -4.90
CA VAL A 492 -10.39 -6.82 -4.66
C VAL A 492 -11.03 -6.99 -3.29
N ARG A 493 -12.00 -7.90 -3.19
CA ARG A 493 -12.48 -8.39 -1.91
C ARG A 493 -12.80 -9.87 -2.02
N PHE A 494 -12.20 -10.67 -1.15
CA PHE A 494 -12.57 -12.06 -0.97
C PHE A 494 -13.45 -12.18 0.28
N ILE A 495 -14.55 -12.91 0.16
CA ILE A 495 -15.47 -13.18 1.28
C ILE A 495 -15.80 -14.66 1.19
N GLU A 496 -15.39 -15.44 2.18
CA GLU A 496 -15.58 -16.89 2.20
C GLU A 496 -15.22 -17.55 0.86
N ASP A 497 -16.17 -18.17 0.18
CA ASP A 497 -15.99 -18.86 -1.11
C ASP A 497 -16.23 -17.98 -2.35
N ARG A 498 -16.28 -16.65 -2.17
CA ARG A 498 -16.52 -15.68 -3.23
C ARG A 498 -15.33 -14.74 -3.41
N GLY A 499 -15.14 -14.30 -4.65
CA GLY A 499 -14.23 -13.20 -5.00
C GLY A 499 -15.00 -12.10 -5.70
N TYR A 500 -14.68 -10.86 -5.36
CA TYR A 500 -15.19 -9.65 -6.00
C TYR A 500 -14.00 -8.87 -6.52
N VAL A 501 -13.97 -8.62 -7.82
CA VAL A 501 -12.85 -7.93 -8.47
C VAL A 501 -13.39 -6.80 -9.33
N VAL A 502 -12.86 -5.61 -9.11
CA VAL A 502 -13.11 -4.44 -9.94
C VAL A 502 -11.90 -4.20 -10.82
N THR A 503 -12.12 -4.09 -12.13
CA THR A 503 -11.09 -3.65 -13.07
C THR A 503 -11.49 -2.30 -13.66
N PHE A 504 -10.53 -1.46 -14.07
CA PHE A 504 -10.84 -0.15 -14.61
C PHE A 504 -9.79 0.35 -15.60
N ARG A 505 -10.30 0.96 -16.65
CA ARG A 505 -9.60 1.87 -17.55
C ARG A 505 -10.54 2.97 -18.05
N GLN A 506 -11.76 2.62 -18.44
CA GLN A 506 -12.80 3.53 -18.92
C GLN A 506 -14.19 3.16 -18.38
N THR A 507 -14.45 1.88 -18.18
CA THR A 507 -15.70 1.35 -17.60
C THR A 507 -15.34 0.42 -16.46
N ASP A 508 -16.13 0.35 -15.41
CA ASP A 508 -15.88 -0.46 -14.24
C ASP A 508 -16.74 -1.75 -14.27
N PRO A 509 -16.23 -2.89 -14.70
CA PRO A 509 -16.88 -4.15 -14.41
C PRO A 509 -16.55 -4.64 -13.01
N LEU A 510 -17.57 -4.80 -12.17
CA LEU A 510 -17.51 -5.62 -10.96
C LEU A 510 -17.73 -7.08 -11.36
N TYR A 511 -16.70 -7.90 -11.22
CA TYR A 511 -16.79 -9.35 -11.41
C TYR A 511 -17.11 -10.05 -10.09
N VAL A 512 -18.01 -11.04 -10.17
CA VAL A 512 -18.31 -11.97 -9.06
C VAL A 512 -17.77 -13.34 -9.42
N LEU A 513 -16.90 -13.88 -8.56
CA LEU A 513 -16.19 -15.14 -8.79
C LEU A 513 -16.72 -16.23 -7.85
N ASP A 514 -16.81 -17.45 -8.35
CA ASP A 514 -17.01 -18.67 -7.57
C ASP A 514 -15.65 -19.33 -7.29
N LEU A 515 -15.32 -19.46 -6.02
CA LEU A 515 -14.05 -20.03 -5.56
C LEU A 515 -14.28 -21.29 -4.70
N ARG A 516 -15.50 -21.86 -4.68
CA ARG A 516 -15.84 -23.08 -3.95
C ARG A 516 -15.00 -24.27 -4.41
N ASP A 517 -14.83 -24.41 -5.71
CA ASP A 517 -13.87 -25.35 -6.27
C ASP A 517 -12.60 -24.59 -6.66
N ALA A 518 -11.60 -24.68 -5.79
CA ALA A 518 -10.33 -24.01 -5.99
C ALA A 518 -9.59 -24.48 -7.25
N ALA A 519 -9.86 -25.68 -7.76
CA ALA A 519 -9.24 -26.17 -8.98
C ALA A 519 -9.87 -25.57 -10.25
N THR A 520 -11.13 -25.16 -10.18
CA THR A 520 -11.87 -24.59 -11.32
C THR A 520 -12.61 -23.31 -10.94
N PRO A 521 -11.90 -22.22 -10.58
CA PRO A 521 -12.52 -20.93 -10.29
C PRO A 521 -13.28 -20.39 -11.51
N LYS A 522 -14.44 -19.73 -11.29
CA LYS A 522 -15.34 -19.30 -12.37
C LYS A 522 -15.84 -17.89 -12.16
N ILE A 523 -16.03 -17.12 -13.25
CA ILE A 523 -16.83 -15.91 -13.24
C ILE A 523 -18.31 -16.32 -13.22
N LEU A 524 -19.05 -15.85 -12.21
CA LEU A 524 -20.50 -16.05 -12.11
C LEU A 524 -21.26 -14.92 -12.77
N GLY A 525 -20.87 -13.69 -12.53
CA GLY A 525 -21.53 -12.49 -13.05
C GLY A 525 -20.58 -11.34 -13.24
N GLU A 526 -21.03 -10.38 -14.03
CA GLU A 526 -20.34 -9.14 -14.33
C GLU A 526 -21.36 -8.00 -14.30
N LEU A 527 -21.02 -6.88 -13.62
CA LEU A 527 -21.84 -5.66 -13.60
C LEU A 527 -21.00 -4.48 -14.09
N LYS A 528 -21.37 -3.90 -15.22
CA LYS A 528 -20.71 -2.71 -15.77
C LYS A 528 -21.43 -1.43 -15.31
N ILE A 529 -20.68 -0.51 -14.76
CA ILE A 529 -21.17 0.79 -14.30
C ILE A 529 -20.22 1.92 -14.74
N PRO A 530 -20.71 3.15 -14.96
CA PRO A 530 -19.85 4.31 -15.16
C PRO A 530 -19.07 4.65 -13.88
N GLY A 531 -17.80 5.04 -14.03
CA GLY A 531 -16.89 5.30 -12.91
C GLY A 531 -16.16 4.05 -12.45
N TYR A 532 -15.59 4.08 -11.24
CA TYR A 532 -14.94 2.90 -10.64
C TYR A 532 -15.04 2.90 -9.12
N SER A 533 -14.90 1.71 -8.53
CA SER A 533 -14.71 1.51 -7.10
C SER A 533 -13.24 1.18 -6.84
N GLY A 534 -12.53 2.03 -6.08
CA GLY A 534 -11.17 1.81 -5.62
C GLY A 534 -11.09 0.97 -4.34
N TYR A 535 -12.20 0.90 -3.60
CA TYR A 535 -12.35 0.11 -2.38
C TYR A 535 -13.70 -0.60 -2.35
N LEU A 536 -13.71 -1.84 -1.83
CA LEU A 536 -14.91 -2.66 -1.62
C LEU A 536 -15.02 -3.07 -0.15
N HIS A 537 -16.19 -2.87 0.46
CA HIS A 537 -16.47 -3.27 1.83
C HIS A 537 -17.77 -4.11 1.91
N PRO A 538 -17.78 -5.26 2.62
CA PRO A 538 -19.01 -6.00 2.86
C PRO A 538 -19.92 -5.26 3.85
N ILE A 539 -21.19 -5.13 3.51
CA ILE A 539 -22.23 -4.53 4.40
C ILE A 539 -23.39 -5.50 4.55
N GLY A 540 -23.33 -6.33 5.59
CA GLY A 540 -24.24 -7.47 5.79
C GLY A 540 -23.94 -8.63 4.82
N GLU A 541 -24.82 -9.63 4.78
CA GLU A 541 -24.55 -10.92 4.15
C GLU A 541 -24.40 -10.91 2.63
N ASN A 542 -25.15 -10.06 1.91
CA ASN A 542 -25.25 -10.11 0.46
C ASN A 542 -25.12 -8.75 -0.20
N ARG A 543 -24.44 -7.82 0.45
CA ARG A 543 -24.23 -6.47 -0.09
C ARG A 543 -22.78 -6.06 0.01
N LEU A 544 -22.33 -5.31 -0.98
CA LEU A 544 -21.03 -4.64 -1.00
C LEU A 544 -21.24 -3.13 -1.12
N LEU A 545 -20.42 -2.39 -0.41
CA LEU A 545 -20.24 -0.96 -0.65
C LEU A 545 -18.99 -0.79 -1.50
N GLY A 546 -19.10 -0.06 -2.60
CA GLY A 546 -17.96 0.45 -3.37
C GLY A 546 -17.73 1.92 -3.08
N VAL A 547 -16.50 2.31 -2.86
CA VAL A 547 -16.03 3.69 -2.70
C VAL A 547 -15.07 4.02 -3.83
N GLY A 548 -15.30 5.11 -4.55
CA GLY A 548 -14.45 5.48 -5.68
C GLY A 548 -14.97 6.71 -6.42
N GLN A 549 -14.82 6.72 -7.73
CA GLN A 549 -15.14 7.88 -8.58
C GLN A 549 -16.31 7.60 -9.50
N SER A 550 -17.18 8.59 -9.68
CA SER A 550 -18.22 8.57 -10.70
C SER A 550 -17.66 8.96 -12.07
N GLY A 551 -18.27 8.49 -13.13
CA GLY A 551 -18.00 8.89 -14.50
C GLY A 551 -19.28 9.22 -15.25
N PRO A 552 -19.29 10.12 -16.25
CA PRO A 552 -20.45 10.38 -17.07
C PRO A 552 -20.69 9.20 -18.03
N GLU A 553 -21.94 8.91 -18.38
CA GLU A 553 -22.28 7.86 -19.35
C GLU A 553 -21.65 8.10 -20.73
N SER A 554 -21.43 9.38 -21.10
CA SER A 554 -20.83 9.77 -22.38
C SER A 554 -19.32 9.57 -22.45
N ASP A 555 -18.63 9.55 -21.30
CA ASP A 555 -17.19 9.28 -21.15
C ASP A 555 -16.95 8.63 -19.79
N PRO A 556 -17.23 7.34 -19.66
CA PRO A 556 -17.15 6.65 -18.37
C PRO A 556 -15.77 6.68 -17.70
N GLY A 557 -14.70 6.92 -18.47
CA GLY A 557 -13.33 7.01 -17.98
C GLY A 557 -12.96 8.36 -17.39
N ALA A 558 -13.78 9.40 -17.57
CA ALA A 558 -13.52 10.72 -16.99
C ALA A 558 -14.11 10.80 -15.58
N PRO A 559 -13.29 10.83 -14.50
CA PRO A 559 -13.80 10.96 -13.15
C PRO A 559 -14.48 12.33 -12.96
N THR A 560 -15.70 12.32 -12.44
CA THR A 560 -16.50 13.54 -12.21
C THR A 560 -16.68 13.87 -10.75
N GLY A 561 -16.38 12.93 -9.85
CA GLY A 561 -16.46 13.16 -8.41
C GLY A 561 -16.57 11.87 -7.59
N VAL A 562 -16.52 12.03 -6.29
CA VAL A 562 -16.57 10.93 -5.33
C VAL A 562 -17.90 10.19 -5.42
N GLN A 563 -17.86 8.86 -5.43
CA GLN A 563 -19.04 8.00 -5.49
C GLN A 563 -18.99 6.90 -4.43
N PHE A 564 -20.11 6.72 -3.75
CA PHE A 564 -20.43 5.56 -2.92
C PHE A 564 -21.54 4.77 -3.59
N SER A 565 -21.35 3.46 -3.80
CA SER A 565 -22.32 2.59 -4.47
C SER A 565 -22.61 1.36 -3.62
N VAL A 566 -23.86 0.97 -3.47
CA VAL A 566 -24.24 -0.31 -2.86
C VAL A 566 -24.62 -1.29 -3.95
N PHE A 567 -23.97 -2.45 -3.91
CA PHE A 567 -24.22 -3.58 -4.78
C PHE A 567 -24.98 -4.67 -4.02
N ASP A 568 -26.06 -5.18 -4.62
CA ASP A 568 -26.73 -6.41 -4.21
C ASP A 568 -26.09 -7.57 -4.97
N VAL A 569 -25.48 -8.47 -4.24
CA VAL A 569 -24.80 -9.67 -4.74
C VAL A 569 -25.47 -10.96 -4.28
N SER A 570 -26.73 -10.89 -3.84
CA SER A 570 -27.54 -12.04 -3.43
C SER A 570 -27.73 -13.06 -4.56
N ASP A 571 -27.87 -12.58 -5.80
CA ASP A 571 -27.74 -13.39 -7.00
C ASP A 571 -26.36 -13.11 -7.63
N PRO A 572 -25.36 -13.96 -7.40
CA PRO A 572 -24.01 -13.73 -7.89
C PRO A 572 -23.90 -13.79 -9.42
N THR A 573 -24.92 -14.33 -10.13
CA THR A 573 -24.96 -14.37 -11.59
C THR A 573 -25.52 -13.10 -12.20
N SER A 574 -26.20 -12.27 -11.41
CA SER A 574 -26.82 -11.01 -11.82
C SER A 574 -26.65 -9.92 -10.75
N PRO A 575 -25.41 -9.52 -10.43
CA PRO A 575 -25.16 -8.49 -9.45
C PRO A 575 -25.78 -7.16 -9.90
N ARG A 576 -26.28 -6.36 -8.94
CA ARG A 576 -26.99 -5.11 -9.26
C ARG A 576 -26.53 -3.98 -8.34
N ARG A 577 -26.41 -2.77 -8.88
CA ARG A 577 -26.25 -1.56 -8.07
C ARG A 577 -27.64 -1.10 -7.60
N ILE A 578 -27.85 -1.10 -6.29
CA ILE A 578 -29.15 -0.77 -5.67
C ILE A 578 -29.18 0.64 -5.05
N GLY A 579 -28.04 1.30 -4.93
CA GLY A 579 -27.96 2.65 -4.41
C GLY A 579 -26.67 3.33 -4.80
N THR A 580 -26.72 4.65 -4.95
CA THR A 580 -25.56 5.47 -5.28
C THR A 580 -25.71 6.83 -4.60
N GLN A 581 -24.62 7.31 -4.00
CA GLN A 581 -24.47 8.68 -3.54
C GLN A 581 -23.23 9.28 -4.21
N THR A 582 -23.40 10.38 -4.92
CA THR A 582 -22.32 11.08 -5.63
C THR A 582 -22.09 12.48 -5.07
N TYR A 583 -20.86 12.93 -5.15
CA TYR A 583 -20.42 14.26 -4.74
C TYR A 583 -19.65 14.92 -5.89
N GLY A 584 -19.25 16.18 -5.70
CA GLY A 584 -18.40 16.89 -6.65
C GLY A 584 -16.99 16.30 -6.75
N ALA A 585 -16.16 16.89 -7.60
CA ALA A 585 -14.77 16.51 -7.77
C ALA A 585 -14.03 16.47 -6.42
N GLY A 586 -13.25 15.43 -6.19
CA GLY A 586 -12.58 15.19 -4.91
C GLY A 586 -12.13 13.76 -4.77
N ALA A 587 -11.88 13.34 -3.53
CA ALA A 587 -11.47 11.99 -3.18
C ALA A 587 -12.06 11.55 -1.84
N ALA A 588 -12.36 10.27 -1.70
CA ALA A 588 -12.65 9.65 -0.40
C ALA A 588 -11.36 8.98 0.11
N GLY A 589 -11.05 9.13 1.39
CA GLY A 589 -9.85 8.57 2.01
C GLY A 589 -9.71 7.06 1.77
N ALA A 590 -10.81 6.33 1.78
CA ALA A 590 -10.85 4.89 1.55
C ALA A 590 -10.39 4.43 0.15
N GLU A 591 -10.31 5.32 -0.84
CA GLU A 591 -9.75 4.99 -2.16
C GLU A 591 -8.25 4.73 -2.12
N PHE A 592 -7.55 5.32 -1.13
CA PHE A 592 -6.10 5.26 -0.97
C PHE A 592 -5.69 4.52 0.31
N ASP A 593 -6.46 4.69 1.37
CA ASP A 593 -6.22 4.06 2.67
C ASP A 593 -7.55 3.53 3.24
N PRO A 594 -7.82 2.24 3.10
CA PRO A 594 -9.02 1.62 3.64
C PRO A 594 -9.21 1.77 5.15
N LYS A 595 -8.16 2.03 5.96
CA LYS A 595 -8.30 2.34 7.39
C LYS A 595 -9.01 3.68 7.64
N ALA A 596 -9.07 4.56 6.64
CA ALA A 596 -9.89 5.76 6.68
C ALA A 596 -11.41 5.48 6.62
N PHE A 597 -11.81 4.26 6.22
CA PHE A 597 -13.21 3.88 6.11
C PHE A 597 -13.73 3.29 7.41
N LEU A 598 -14.93 3.69 7.82
CA LEU A 598 -15.63 3.11 8.95
C LEU A 598 -17.05 2.65 8.55
N TYR A 599 -17.35 1.38 8.83
CA TYR A 599 -18.71 0.87 8.84
C TYR A 599 -19.11 0.49 10.27
N TRP A 600 -20.01 1.28 10.86
CA TRP A 600 -20.54 1.04 12.21
C TRP A 600 -21.80 0.19 12.11
N GLN A 601 -21.63 -1.12 12.24
CA GLN A 601 -22.69 -2.12 12.05
C GLN A 601 -23.92 -1.91 12.95
N PRO A 602 -23.82 -1.53 14.24
CA PRO A 602 -24.98 -1.36 15.10
C PRO A 602 -26.02 -0.35 14.58
N ARG A 603 -25.61 0.59 13.73
CA ARG A 603 -26.50 1.61 13.15
C ARG A 603 -26.56 1.59 11.61
N ASP A 604 -25.97 0.56 10.95
CA ASP A 604 -25.79 0.52 9.49
C ASP A 604 -25.14 1.83 8.97
N LEU A 605 -24.23 2.40 9.74
CA LEU A 605 -23.66 3.72 9.51
C LEU A 605 -22.30 3.62 8.85
N ILE A 606 -22.15 4.35 7.75
CA ILE A 606 -20.86 4.55 7.07
C ILE A 606 -20.36 5.94 7.42
N VAL A 607 -19.12 6.05 7.88
CA VAL A 607 -18.42 7.31 8.10
C VAL A 607 -17.15 7.28 7.25
N ALA A 608 -17.03 8.23 6.33
CA ALA A 608 -15.95 8.23 5.36
C ALA A 608 -15.30 9.61 5.23
N PRO A 609 -14.02 9.76 5.59
CA PRO A 609 -13.23 10.93 5.27
C PRO A 609 -13.31 11.25 3.78
N THR A 610 -13.66 12.49 3.48
CA THR A 610 -13.91 12.93 2.11
C THR A 610 -13.42 14.36 1.93
N SER A 611 -12.65 14.59 0.88
CA SER A 611 -12.19 15.90 0.44
C SER A 611 -12.82 16.23 -0.90
N LEU A 612 -13.56 17.34 -0.98
CA LEU A 612 -14.17 17.83 -2.23
C LEU A 612 -13.50 19.14 -2.63
N TYR A 613 -13.15 19.24 -3.89
CA TYR A 613 -12.54 20.44 -4.46
C TYR A 613 -13.64 21.47 -4.75
N GLY A 614 -13.38 22.74 -4.46
CA GLY A 614 -14.26 23.84 -4.82
C GLY A 614 -14.09 24.30 -6.26
N ASP A 615 -14.89 25.30 -6.67
CA ASP A 615 -14.66 26.03 -7.91
C ASP A 615 -13.29 26.79 -7.84
N ASP A 616 -12.91 27.47 -8.94
CA ASP A 616 -11.66 28.25 -9.02
C ASP A 616 -11.50 29.31 -7.91
N ARG A 617 -12.54 29.57 -7.14
CA ARG A 617 -12.56 30.47 -5.98
C ARG A 617 -12.67 29.72 -4.65
N GLY A 618 -12.54 28.39 -4.67
CA GLY A 618 -12.66 27.52 -3.49
C GLY A 618 -14.10 27.39 -2.95
N ARG A 619 -15.12 27.90 -3.65
CA ARG A 619 -16.51 27.78 -3.19
C ARG A 619 -17.01 26.35 -3.43
N GLY A 620 -17.65 25.79 -2.41
CA GLY A 620 -18.12 24.41 -2.45
C GLY A 620 -17.08 23.37 -2.03
N SER A 621 -15.85 23.79 -1.66
CA SER A 621 -14.86 22.89 -1.07
C SER A 621 -15.36 22.32 0.25
N PHE A 622 -15.02 21.07 0.52
CA PHE A 622 -15.34 20.39 1.76
C PHE A 622 -14.20 19.45 2.14
N ASN A 623 -13.78 19.54 3.39
CA ASN A 623 -12.88 18.58 4.02
C ASN A 623 -13.53 18.12 5.33
N GLY A 624 -13.65 16.81 5.52
CA GLY A 624 -14.32 16.26 6.68
C GLY A 624 -14.79 14.84 6.45
N VAL A 625 -15.86 14.44 7.12
CA VAL A 625 -16.47 13.12 6.92
C VAL A 625 -17.89 13.26 6.39
N VAL A 626 -18.26 12.37 5.48
CA VAL A 626 -19.65 12.14 5.09
C VAL A 626 -20.21 10.98 5.89
N LEU A 627 -21.46 11.12 6.37
CA LEU A 627 -22.16 10.08 7.09
C LEU A 627 -23.30 9.57 6.22
N LEU A 628 -23.26 8.27 5.94
CA LEU A 628 -24.26 7.60 5.11
C LEU A 628 -24.89 6.45 5.88
N ARG A 629 -26.15 6.18 5.67
CA ARG A 629 -26.81 4.97 6.15
C ARG A 629 -27.05 4.02 5.00
N ALA A 630 -26.50 2.81 5.12
CA ALA A 630 -26.79 1.73 4.19
C ALA A 630 -28.12 1.06 4.56
N SER A 631 -28.92 0.71 3.56
CA SER A 631 -30.15 -0.03 3.75
C SER A 631 -30.38 -1.01 2.60
N LYS A 632 -31.37 -1.89 2.73
CA LYS A 632 -31.80 -2.76 1.62
C LYS A 632 -32.32 -1.99 0.39
N ASN A 633 -32.63 -0.72 0.55
CA ASN A 633 -33.16 0.15 -0.51
C ASN A 633 -32.09 1.12 -1.08
N GLY A 634 -30.83 1.00 -0.66
CA GLY A 634 -29.72 1.83 -1.11
C GLY A 634 -29.04 2.65 -0.01
N LEU A 635 -28.48 3.79 -0.38
CA LEU A 635 -27.77 4.73 0.49
C LEU A 635 -28.60 5.97 0.77
N LYS A 636 -28.49 6.48 2.00
CA LYS A 636 -29.06 7.76 2.41
C LYS A 636 -27.99 8.59 3.11
N GLU A 637 -27.70 9.79 2.63
CA GLU A 637 -26.88 10.76 3.35
C GLU A 637 -27.62 11.21 4.63
N LEU A 638 -26.94 11.14 5.76
CA LEU A 638 -27.41 11.66 7.04
C LEU A 638 -26.90 13.08 7.26
N GLY A 639 -25.69 13.37 6.76
CA GLY A 639 -25.07 14.68 6.82
C GLY A 639 -23.56 14.63 6.66
N LYS A 640 -22.93 15.75 7.01
CA LYS A 640 -21.48 15.96 6.88
C LYS A 640 -20.97 16.68 8.11
N VAL A 641 -19.81 16.25 8.60
CA VAL A 641 -19.06 16.97 9.63
C VAL A 641 -17.77 17.47 9.02
N ARG A 642 -17.57 18.78 9.07
CA ARG A 642 -16.39 19.44 8.51
C ARG A 642 -15.27 19.46 9.55
N VAL A 643 -14.02 19.18 9.16
CA VAL A 643 -12.86 19.48 10.01
C VAL A 643 -12.67 21.00 10.17
N ALA A 644 -12.06 21.41 11.28
CA ALA A 644 -11.80 22.82 11.57
C ALA A 644 -11.00 23.49 10.43
N ALA A 645 -11.19 24.79 10.25
CA ALA A 645 -10.54 25.53 9.18
C ALA A 645 -9.01 25.58 9.42
N GLY A 646 -8.23 25.29 8.36
CA GLY A 646 -6.76 25.24 8.42
C GLY A 646 -6.18 23.85 8.52
N ASP A 647 -6.96 22.85 8.94
CA ASP A 647 -6.57 21.45 8.93
C ASP A 647 -6.76 20.88 7.51
N GLY A 648 -5.83 20.09 7.03
CA GLY A 648 -5.92 19.43 5.72
C GLY A 648 -7.26 18.69 5.52
N GLY A 649 -7.29 17.40 5.54
CA GLY A 649 -8.49 16.54 5.55
C GLY A 649 -8.60 15.76 6.85
N ALA A 650 -9.74 15.12 7.10
CA ALA A 650 -9.81 14.07 8.09
C ALA A 650 -9.02 12.84 7.59
N ASN A 651 -8.11 12.33 8.41
CA ASN A 651 -7.32 11.14 8.07
C ASN A 651 -8.02 9.88 8.56
N ARG A 652 -8.67 9.97 9.72
CA ARG A 652 -9.43 8.87 10.35
C ARG A 652 -10.73 9.38 10.94
N SER A 653 -11.67 8.44 11.04
CA SER A 653 -12.89 8.63 11.83
C SER A 653 -13.18 7.37 12.64
N PHE A 654 -13.67 7.55 13.85
CA PHE A 654 -14.08 6.46 14.74
C PHE A 654 -15.25 6.91 15.62
N ILE A 655 -15.90 5.98 16.28
CA ILE A 655 -17.05 6.21 17.15
C ILE A 655 -16.74 5.72 18.56
N ILE A 656 -17.12 6.50 19.57
CA ILE A 656 -17.20 6.06 20.97
C ILE A 656 -18.54 6.52 21.50
N GLY A 657 -19.40 5.57 21.91
CA GLY A 657 -20.77 5.85 22.37
C GLY A 657 -21.60 6.59 21.33
N ASP A 658 -22.09 7.77 21.69
CA ASP A 658 -22.94 8.61 20.81
C ASP A 658 -22.17 9.75 20.12
N ALA A 659 -20.82 9.68 20.09
CA ALA A 659 -19.98 10.68 19.44
C ALA A 659 -19.16 10.08 18.28
N VAL A 660 -19.09 10.82 17.17
CA VAL A 660 -18.15 10.57 16.09
C VAL A 660 -16.91 11.44 16.28
N TYR A 661 -15.74 10.84 16.09
CA TYR A 661 -14.42 11.45 16.23
C TYR A 661 -13.78 11.57 14.86
N LEU A 662 -13.16 12.70 14.59
CA LEU A 662 -12.44 13.00 13.36
C LEU A 662 -11.01 13.39 13.71
N LEU A 663 -10.05 12.58 13.29
CA LEU A 663 -8.63 12.90 13.40
C LEU A 663 -8.15 13.54 12.10
N SER A 664 -7.52 14.69 12.22
CA SER A 664 -6.73 15.37 11.18
C SER A 664 -5.27 15.48 11.61
N ASP A 665 -4.42 16.02 10.76
CA ASP A 665 -3.00 16.22 11.10
C ASP A 665 -2.78 17.20 12.27
N GLN A 666 -3.76 18.05 12.60
CA GLN A 666 -3.60 19.12 13.57
C GLN A 666 -4.57 19.04 14.74
N ALA A 667 -5.64 18.26 14.63
CA ALA A 667 -6.70 18.25 15.64
C ALA A 667 -7.43 16.91 15.70
N LEU A 668 -7.95 16.61 16.89
CA LEU A 668 -9.02 15.64 17.11
C LEU A 668 -10.30 16.42 17.41
N GLN A 669 -11.32 16.21 16.60
CA GLN A 669 -12.62 16.87 16.70
C GLN A 669 -13.69 15.83 16.99
N THR A 670 -14.69 16.21 17.81
CA THR A 670 -15.84 15.37 18.10
C THR A 670 -17.15 16.05 17.71
N ALA A 671 -18.13 15.23 17.32
CA ALA A 671 -19.47 15.68 17.04
C ALA A 671 -20.49 14.63 17.54
N ASP A 672 -21.65 15.08 17.93
CA ASP A 672 -22.77 14.23 18.32
C ASP A 672 -23.29 13.46 17.11
N LEU A 673 -23.46 12.15 17.25
CA LEU A 673 -23.72 11.22 16.15
C LEU A 673 -25.14 11.38 15.54
N ASP A 674 -26.10 11.84 16.33
CA ASP A 674 -27.49 12.01 15.89
C ASP A 674 -27.75 13.40 15.29
N THR A 675 -27.16 14.44 15.89
CA THR A 675 -27.38 15.84 15.45
C THR A 675 -26.29 16.38 14.55
N LEU A 676 -25.14 15.72 14.49
CA LEU A 676 -23.90 16.11 13.79
C LEU A 676 -23.35 17.48 14.23
N ARG A 677 -23.74 17.94 15.41
CA ARG A 677 -23.22 19.19 15.98
C ARG A 677 -21.86 18.94 16.64
N PRO A 678 -20.90 19.83 16.41
CA PRO A 678 -19.61 19.75 17.12
C PRO A 678 -19.84 19.76 18.64
N ILE A 679 -19.07 18.90 19.35
CA ILE A 679 -19.03 18.84 20.81
C ILE A 679 -17.76 19.54 21.27
N ASP A 680 -16.58 19.07 20.77
CA ASP A 680 -15.29 19.59 21.20
C ASP A 680 -14.25 19.53 20.05
N THR A 681 -13.14 20.26 20.25
CA THR A 681 -11.99 20.24 19.33
C THR A 681 -10.72 20.41 20.12
N LEU A 682 -9.86 19.40 20.10
CA LEU A 682 -8.54 19.38 20.74
C LEU A 682 -7.47 19.59 19.66
N ILE A 683 -6.69 20.65 19.74
CA ILE A 683 -5.51 20.88 18.90
C ILE A 683 -4.37 19.96 19.36
N LEU A 684 -3.76 19.21 18.45
CA LEU A 684 -2.74 18.19 18.71
C LEU A 684 -1.31 18.71 18.48
#